data_00ed28c3e82666a81cbf98263a5526e4
#
_entry.id   00ed28c3e82666a81cbf98263a5526e4
#
_cell.length_a   1.000
_cell.length_b   1.000
_cell.length_c   1.000
_cell.angle_alpha   90.00
_cell.angle_beta   90.00
_cell.angle_gamma   90.00
#
_symmetry.space_group_name_H-M   'P 1'
#
loop_
_entity.id
_entity.type
_entity.pdbx_description
1 polymer ?
#
loop_
_entity_poly.entity_id
_entity_poly.type
_entity_poly.pdbx_seq_one_letter_code
_entity_poly.pdbx_strand_id
1 'polypeptide(L)'
;MQTRKKYIFLTFLASWLLLFFFGGDQLRRFAFFSSKKAETLRNWPRWADRSLLKSFADAEELEGDGDPPLQSPKAWRAARLSVYKKSRCRMETCFDFSRCEKHGFKVFVYPWEKGDPMSDAYLKILTSIEKSRYYTPNPEEACLFVLNIDTLDRDHLSAQYVHNINEKIRGFPLWNDGRNHLIFNLYSGTWPNYTEDLGFDIGQAILAKASFYTESFRPGFDVSIPLFSKDHPQKGGERGWLYQSSVPPKKKYLLVFKGKRYLTGIGSSTRNALHHIHNGKDIISLTTCKHGKDWEKHKDARCDKDNVDYEKFDYQELLRNSTFCIIPRGRRLGSFRFLEALQAACVPVLLSDGWELPFSEAIDWGKAAVVGSERLLLQVPRPDPAPEGSRQAGAGWHGWHPGRRVSLGPAEGRARWETFAPRRAQIPSAVRCIRPEXVLAFQQQTQFLWDAYFSSVDKIVHTTLEIIKDRLLPHRSRARFFWNALPGGLLALPDFSTRGGDFPFYYLRQGSSPSDKFTALIRAVSPVLSLSQPVLRLIQAVSGSQYCAQILVLWSCEKPPPPRXKWPQTAVPLTVIHGRMKLSDRFFPYAAIQTDAVLSLDEHSSLSTSEVDFAFVVWRSFPERIVGFPVRSHFWDAGQQRWGFASEWTNEFSIVLTAAAFYHRYYHSLFTDYLPAGLRDLVDRLAACEDVLMNFLVAAVTKLPPIKVTQRKQHKEPGDQQDTAASAGAXRFSQRQDCLNQLVDWFGYMPLVSSQLRLDPVLFKDQVSILRKKYRHLEKP
;
A
#
# COMPACT_ATOMS: atom_id res chain seq x y z
N MET A 1 -67.00 -30.78 -1.81
CA MET A 1 -66.14 -29.85 -1.06
C MET A 1 -65.20 -30.52 -0.04
N GLN A 2 -65.55 -31.64 0.55
CA GLN A 2 -64.73 -32.34 1.55
C GLN A 2 -63.47 -33.02 0.96
N THR A 3 -63.49 -33.47 -0.28
CA THR A 3 -62.39 -34.14 -0.94
C THR A 3 -61.21 -33.22 -1.22
N ARG A 4 -61.47 -31.98 -1.66
CA ARG A 4 -60.42 -30.99 -1.94
C ARG A 4 -59.64 -30.58 -0.68
N LYS A 5 -60.32 -30.48 0.46
CA LYS A 5 -59.67 -30.15 1.76
C LYS A 5 -58.73 -31.26 2.21
N LYS A 6 -59.04 -32.55 1.95
CA LYS A 6 -58.20 -33.70 2.27
C LYS A 6 -56.90 -33.72 1.44
N TYR A 7 -56.99 -33.38 0.16
CA TYR A 7 -55.80 -33.33 -0.70
C TYR A 7 -54.88 -32.18 -0.35
N ILE A 8 -55.42 -31.01 -0.02
CA ILE A 8 -54.64 -29.86 0.45
C ILE A 8 -53.95 -30.18 1.76
N PHE A 9 -54.64 -30.86 2.69
CA PHE A 9 -54.03 -31.25 3.95
C PHE A 9 -52.92 -32.30 3.75
N LEU A 10 -53.14 -33.25 2.85
CA LEU A 10 -52.15 -34.29 2.54
C LEU A 10 -50.87 -33.70 1.84
N THR A 11 -51.05 -32.76 0.92
CA THR A 11 -49.92 -32.08 0.27
C THR A 11 -49.13 -31.21 1.27
N PHE A 12 -49.87 -30.55 2.19
CA PHE A 12 -49.22 -29.74 3.24
C PHE A 12 -48.42 -30.64 4.20
N LEU A 13 -49.04 -31.79 4.59
CA LEU A 13 -48.39 -32.75 5.47
C LEU A 13 -47.13 -33.39 4.79
N ALA A 14 -47.26 -33.74 3.52
CA ALA A 14 -46.13 -34.31 2.74
C ALA A 14 -45.00 -33.29 2.58
N SER A 15 -45.33 -32.00 2.30
CA SER A 15 -44.33 -30.93 2.22
C SER A 15 -43.66 -30.70 3.57
N TRP A 16 -44.42 -30.77 4.66
CA TRP A 16 -43.90 -30.58 6.02
C TRP A 16 -42.96 -31.72 6.41
N LEU A 17 -43.34 -33.00 6.07
CA LEU A 17 -42.50 -34.14 6.30
C LEU A 17 -41.22 -34.12 5.47
N LEU A 18 -41.29 -33.67 4.21
CA LEU A 18 -40.11 -33.49 3.35
C LEU A 18 -39.18 -32.42 3.94
N LEU A 19 -39.71 -31.31 4.44
CA LEU A 19 -38.93 -30.26 5.12
C LEU A 19 -38.32 -30.79 6.42
N PHE A 20 -39.06 -31.64 7.15
CA PHE A 20 -38.57 -32.19 8.42
C PHE A 20 -37.47 -33.23 8.24
N PHE A 21 -37.60 -34.12 7.23
CA PHE A 21 -36.61 -35.20 7.02
C PHE A 21 -35.40 -34.74 6.15
N PHE A 22 -35.59 -33.83 5.22
CA PHE A 22 -34.52 -33.40 4.33
C PHE A 22 -34.00 -31.96 4.59
N GLY A 23 -34.83 -31.10 5.20
CA GLY A 23 -34.43 -29.73 5.53
C GLY A 23 -33.77 -29.56 6.88
N GLY A 24 -34.03 -30.51 7.81
CA GLY A 24 -33.49 -30.43 9.18
C GLY A 24 -31.97 -30.50 9.23
N ASP A 25 -31.37 -31.32 8.39
CA ASP A 25 -29.90 -31.46 8.33
C ASP A 25 -29.24 -30.27 7.69
N GLN A 26 -29.89 -29.68 6.69
CA GLN A 26 -29.35 -28.45 6.04
C GLN A 26 -29.49 -27.25 6.97
N LEU A 27 -30.61 -27.14 7.69
CA LEU A 27 -30.83 -26.07 8.67
C LEU A 27 -29.91 -26.19 9.89
N ARG A 28 -29.65 -27.44 10.35
CA ARG A 28 -28.67 -27.67 11.42
C ARG A 28 -27.25 -27.31 10.98
N ARG A 29 -26.87 -27.63 9.76
CA ARG A 29 -25.56 -27.24 9.19
C ARG A 29 -25.44 -25.71 9.06
N PHE A 30 -26.50 -25.04 8.66
CA PHE A 30 -26.53 -23.56 8.57
C PHE A 30 -26.47 -22.92 9.97
N ALA A 31 -27.21 -23.44 10.93
CA ALA A 31 -27.23 -22.90 12.31
C ALA A 31 -25.88 -23.17 13.04
N PHE A 32 -25.24 -24.32 12.78
CA PHE A 32 -23.95 -24.66 13.40
C PHE A 32 -22.80 -23.80 12.82
N PHE A 33 -22.89 -23.41 11.54
CA PHE A 33 -21.93 -22.48 10.95
C PHE A 33 -22.16 -21.02 11.36
N SER A 34 -23.40 -20.68 11.71
CA SER A 34 -23.75 -19.31 12.10
C SER A 34 -23.37 -18.99 13.56
N SER A 35 -23.43 -19.99 14.48
CA SER A 35 -23.26 -19.69 15.90
C SER A 35 -21.81 -19.50 16.35
N LYS A 36 -20.82 -20.06 15.63
CA LYS A 36 -19.40 -19.88 15.98
C LYS A 36 -18.73 -18.70 15.32
N LYS A 37 -19.38 -18.05 14.35
CA LYS A 37 -18.83 -16.88 13.64
C LYS A 37 -19.50 -15.56 14.00
N ALA A 38 -20.52 -15.60 14.85
CA ALA A 38 -21.34 -14.39 15.10
C ALA A 38 -20.75 -13.46 16.17
N GLU A 39 -19.76 -13.90 16.93
CA GLU A 39 -19.22 -13.08 18.03
C GLU A 39 -18.16 -12.06 17.60
N THR A 40 -17.50 -12.29 16.46
CA THR A 40 -16.41 -11.42 16.01
C THR A 40 -16.78 -10.41 14.91
N LEU A 41 -18.01 -10.47 14.40
CA LEU A 41 -18.41 -9.67 13.23
C LEU A 41 -19.60 -8.73 13.48
N ARG A 42 -19.80 -8.32 14.74
CA ARG A 42 -21.02 -7.54 15.12
C ARG A 42 -21.14 -6.15 14.47
N ASN A 43 -20.08 -5.64 13.85
CA ASN A 43 -20.07 -4.25 13.38
C ASN A 43 -19.78 -4.02 11.90
N TRP A 44 -19.69 -5.07 11.07
CA TRP A 44 -19.39 -4.89 9.65
C TRP A 44 -20.47 -5.47 8.74
N PRO A 45 -20.77 -4.79 7.63
CA PRO A 45 -21.69 -5.36 6.65
C PRO A 45 -21.17 -6.68 6.07
N ARG A 46 -22.08 -7.60 5.80
CA ARG A 46 -21.74 -8.96 5.32
C ARG A 46 -21.03 -9.00 3.96
N TRP A 47 -21.05 -7.88 3.24
CA TRP A 47 -20.40 -7.77 1.92
C TRP A 47 -18.98 -7.20 1.96
N ALA A 48 -18.49 -6.82 3.12
CA ALA A 48 -17.11 -6.32 3.24
C ALA A 48 -16.10 -7.42 2.91
N ASP A 49 -15.09 -7.07 2.15
CA ASP A 49 -14.06 -8.02 1.73
C ASP A 49 -13.30 -8.53 2.96
N ARG A 50 -13.27 -9.85 3.12
CA ARG A 50 -12.61 -10.52 4.24
C ARG A 50 -11.10 -10.30 4.30
N SER A 51 -10.47 -9.99 3.16
CA SER A 51 -9.04 -9.72 3.13
C SER A 51 -8.69 -8.40 3.84
N LEU A 52 -9.58 -7.40 3.71
CA LEU A 52 -9.46 -6.14 4.43
C LEU A 52 -9.72 -6.33 5.94
N LEU A 53 -10.67 -7.20 6.29
CA LEU A 53 -10.99 -7.50 7.68
C LEU A 53 -9.85 -8.27 8.38
N LYS A 54 -9.14 -9.12 7.66
CA LYS A 54 -8.00 -9.86 8.22
C LYS A 54 -6.87 -8.94 8.65
N SER A 55 -6.55 -7.92 7.85
CA SER A 55 -5.51 -6.96 8.21
C SER A 55 -5.88 -6.11 9.42
N PHE A 56 -7.17 -6.04 9.76
CA PHE A 56 -7.66 -5.33 10.94
C PHE A 56 -7.87 -6.25 12.16
N ALA A 57 -8.19 -7.52 11.94
CA ALA A 57 -8.45 -8.49 13.02
C ALA A 57 -7.17 -8.99 13.69
N ASP A 58 -6.09 -9.12 12.93
CA ASP A 58 -4.81 -9.63 13.47
C ASP A 58 -4.19 -8.67 14.52
N ALA A 59 -4.71 -7.45 14.64
CA ALA A 59 -4.25 -6.50 15.64
C ALA A 59 -4.93 -6.67 17.02
N GLU A 60 -6.09 -7.36 17.08
CA GLU A 60 -6.82 -7.57 18.34
C GLU A 60 -6.38 -8.82 19.11
N GLU A 61 -5.71 -9.76 18.42
CA GLU A 61 -5.24 -11.00 19.05
C GLU A 61 -3.96 -10.84 19.87
N LEU A 62 -3.38 -9.62 19.89
CA LEU A 62 -2.14 -9.33 20.64
C LEU A 62 -2.36 -8.89 22.08
N GLU A 63 -3.61 -8.84 22.57
CA GLU A 63 -3.93 -8.46 23.96
C GLU A 63 -4.18 -9.65 24.88
N GLY A 64 -3.68 -10.83 24.54
CA GLY A 64 -3.70 -11.97 25.46
C GLY A 64 -2.55 -11.89 26.45
N ASP A 65 -2.86 -11.75 27.73
CA ASP A 65 -1.93 -11.94 28.84
C ASP A 65 -1.42 -13.39 28.81
N GLY A 66 -0.47 -13.65 27.97
CA GLY A 66 0.23 -14.92 27.96
C GLY A 66 1.67 -14.72 28.44
N ASP A 67 2.11 -15.53 29.37
CA ASP A 67 3.51 -15.63 29.76
C ASP A 67 4.39 -15.72 28.53
N PRO A 68 5.55 -15.02 28.50
CA PRO A 68 6.45 -15.12 27.34
C PRO A 68 6.84 -16.59 27.12
N PRO A 69 6.76 -17.05 25.87
CA PRO A 69 7.04 -18.45 25.57
C PRO A 69 8.46 -18.81 26.03
N LEU A 70 8.59 -19.90 26.75
CA LEU A 70 9.87 -20.48 27.16
C LEU A 70 10.78 -20.59 25.92
N GLN A 71 11.84 -19.81 25.93
CA GLN A 71 12.81 -19.80 24.83
C GLN A 71 13.37 -21.21 24.60
N SER A 72 13.35 -21.65 23.37
CA SER A 72 13.91 -22.96 23.01
C SER A 72 15.41 -23.01 23.33
N PRO A 73 15.97 -24.22 23.57
CA PRO A 73 17.40 -24.37 23.80
C PRO A 73 18.28 -23.79 22.68
N LYS A 74 17.77 -23.71 21.47
CA LYS A 74 18.47 -23.08 20.34
C LYS A 74 18.57 -21.56 20.50
N ALA A 75 17.53 -20.91 21.03
CA ALA A 75 17.55 -19.48 21.32
C ALA A 75 18.54 -19.14 22.42
N TRP A 76 18.68 -20.03 23.41
CA TRP A 76 19.69 -19.88 24.46
C TRP A 76 21.12 -19.98 23.93
N ARG A 77 21.38 -20.87 22.98
CA ARG A 77 22.69 -20.98 22.32
C ARG A 77 22.98 -19.76 21.44
N ALA A 78 21.99 -19.29 20.69
CA ALA A 78 22.12 -18.09 19.87
C ALA A 78 22.44 -16.86 20.71
N ALA A 79 21.79 -16.73 21.89
CA ALA A 79 22.05 -15.63 22.81
C ALA A 79 23.48 -15.67 23.40
N ARG A 80 24.06 -16.88 23.53
CA ARG A 80 25.46 -17.05 23.98
C ARG A 80 26.47 -16.69 22.88
N LEU A 81 26.07 -16.80 21.62
CA LEU A 81 26.95 -16.54 20.48
C LEU A 81 26.82 -15.11 19.95
N SER A 82 25.99 -14.28 20.61
CA SER A 82 25.84 -12.87 20.24
C SER A 82 27.20 -12.14 20.32
N VAL A 83 27.52 -11.43 19.26
CA VAL A 83 28.72 -10.59 19.15
C VAL A 83 28.64 -9.40 20.13
N TYR A 84 27.45 -9.08 20.60
CA TYR A 84 27.21 -7.92 21.47
C TYR A 84 27.09 -8.38 22.93
N LYS A 85 27.89 -7.80 23.79
CA LYS A 85 28.00 -8.19 25.20
C LYS A 85 26.68 -8.11 25.99
N LYS A 86 25.78 -7.18 25.60
CA LYS A 86 24.51 -6.97 26.29
C LYS A 86 23.34 -7.33 25.38
N SER A 87 23.32 -8.60 24.93
CA SER A 87 22.32 -9.14 24.01
C SER A 87 20.88 -9.09 24.54
N ARG A 88 20.68 -8.87 25.84
CA ARG A 88 19.35 -8.82 26.47
C ARG A 88 18.79 -7.41 26.65
N CYS A 89 19.43 -6.39 26.08
CA CYS A 89 18.94 -5.03 26.18
C CYS A 89 17.53 -4.87 25.61
N ARG A 90 16.70 -4.20 26.36
CA ARG A 90 15.34 -3.75 25.95
C ARG A 90 15.22 -2.27 26.33
N MET A 91 14.23 -1.58 25.78
CA MET A 91 14.03 -0.17 26.13
C MET A 91 13.89 0.02 27.65
N GLU A 92 13.14 -0.88 28.31
CA GLU A 92 12.87 -0.79 29.76
C GLU A 92 14.12 -1.00 30.64
N THR A 93 15.14 -1.70 30.13
CA THR A 93 16.33 -2.07 30.95
C THR A 93 17.57 -1.26 30.59
N CYS A 94 17.74 -0.87 29.33
CA CYS A 94 18.97 -0.25 28.83
C CYS A 94 18.79 1.19 28.35
N PHE A 95 17.58 1.77 28.54
CA PHE A 95 17.30 3.15 28.11
C PHE A 95 16.75 3.93 29.32
N ASP A 96 17.19 5.17 29.47
CA ASP A 96 16.74 6.06 30.54
C ASP A 96 15.65 7.00 29.99
N PHE A 97 14.40 6.67 30.30
CA PHE A 97 13.22 7.43 29.85
C PHE A 97 13.13 8.81 30.54
N SER A 98 13.72 8.98 31.75
CA SER A 98 13.61 10.23 32.49
C SER A 98 14.19 11.42 31.71
N ARG A 99 15.19 11.16 30.86
CA ARG A 99 15.78 12.20 30.03
C ARG A 99 14.81 12.72 28.96
N CYS A 100 13.81 11.93 28.62
CA CYS A 100 12.84 12.26 27.55
C CYS A 100 11.56 12.92 28.11
N GLU A 101 11.30 12.77 29.39
CA GLU A 101 10.04 13.23 30.02
C GLU A 101 9.87 14.76 30.00
N LYS A 102 10.94 15.49 30.27
CA LYS A 102 10.90 16.94 30.45
C LYS A 102 10.85 17.71 29.13
N HIS A 103 11.69 17.31 28.15
CA HIS A 103 11.86 18.05 26.88
C HIS A 103 11.39 17.26 25.67
N GLY A 104 10.85 16.04 25.86
CA GLY A 104 10.42 15.15 24.80
C GLY A 104 11.59 14.49 24.09
N PHE A 105 11.32 13.98 22.88
CA PHE A 105 12.33 13.28 22.07
C PHE A 105 13.24 14.31 21.40
N LYS A 106 14.42 14.54 22.00
CA LYS A 106 15.46 15.43 21.48
C LYS A 106 16.76 14.64 21.28
N VAL A 107 17.49 14.96 20.21
CA VAL A 107 18.72 14.26 19.82
C VAL A 107 19.89 15.23 19.84
N PHE A 108 20.94 14.88 20.55
CA PHE A 108 22.19 15.63 20.60
C PHE A 108 23.25 14.90 19.78
N VAL A 109 23.96 15.64 18.92
CA VAL A 109 25.12 15.17 18.21
C VAL A 109 26.35 15.74 18.88
N TYR A 110 27.31 14.89 19.28
CA TYR A 110 28.56 15.37 19.86
C TYR A 110 29.25 16.32 18.88
N PRO A 111 29.84 17.46 19.37
CA PRO A 111 30.47 18.44 18.50
C PRO A 111 31.58 17.84 17.63
N TRP A 112 31.59 18.21 16.38
CA TRP A 112 32.59 17.75 15.42
C TRP A 112 33.13 18.97 14.64
N GLU A 113 34.39 18.86 14.18
CA GLU A 113 35.06 19.95 13.46
C GLU A 113 35.25 19.58 11.99
N LYS A 114 35.28 20.59 11.14
CA LYS A 114 35.56 20.42 9.72
C LYS A 114 37.02 19.96 9.56
N GLY A 115 37.21 18.71 9.17
CA GLY A 115 38.54 18.06 9.10
C GLY A 115 38.65 16.80 9.93
N ASP A 116 37.67 16.51 10.77
CA ASP A 116 37.59 15.23 11.47
C ASP A 116 37.50 14.08 10.44
N PRO A 117 38.18 12.92 10.72
CA PRO A 117 38.19 11.81 9.76
C PRO A 117 36.83 11.12 9.72
N MET A 118 35.94 11.59 8.86
CA MET A 118 34.60 11.05 8.66
C MET A 118 34.29 10.79 7.19
N SER A 119 33.61 9.69 6.91
CA SER A 119 33.14 9.38 5.56
C SER A 119 31.99 10.32 5.15
N ASP A 120 31.84 10.54 3.85
CA ASP A 120 30.70 11.31 3.29
C ASP A 120 29.35 10.75 3.76
N ALA A 121 29.26 9.42 3.87
CA ALA A 121 28.02 8.76 4.32
C ALA A 121 27.71 9.10 5.79
N TYR A 122 28.71 9.10 6.66
CA TYR A 122 28.52 9.44 8.08
C TYR A 122 28.17 10.94 8.23
N LEU A 123 28.85 11.79 7.48
CA LEU A 123 28.58 13.23 7.45
C LEU A 123 27.12 13.51 7.03
N LYS A 124 26.63 12.77 6.03
CA LYS A 124 25.22 12.85 5.60
C LYS A 124 24.27 12.49 6.73
N ILE A 125 24.59 11.46 7.53
CA ILE A 125 23.80 11.04 8.69
C ILE A 125 23.75 12.14 9.73
N LEU A 126 24.92 12.67 10.16
CA LEU A 126 25.00 13.71 11.17
C LEU A 126 24.26 14.98 10.73
N THR A 127 24.47 15.39 9.48
CA THR A 127 23.80 16.57 8.90
C THR A 127 22.27 16.39 8.87
N SER A 128 21.80 15.17 8.58
CA SER A 128 20.36 14.86 8.60
C SER A 128 19.77 15.00 10.00
N ILE A 129 20.50 14.57 11.02
CA ILE A 129 20.07 14.69 12.43
C ILE A 129 20.05 16.17 12.83
N GLU A 130 21.11 16.92 12.53
CA GLU A 130 21.24 18.35 12.90
C GLU A 130 20.15 19.22 12.26
N LYS A 131 19.72 18.86 11.05
CA LYS A 131 18.65 19.57 10.33
C LYS A 131 17.25 19.06 10.68
N SER A 132 17.16 18.01 11.52
CA SER A 132 15.87 17.44 11.89
C SER A 132 15.18 18.29 12.99
N ARG A 133 13.87 18.12 13.09
CA ARG A 133 13.06 18.76 14.17
C ARG A 133 13.40 18.24 15.55
N TYR A 134 14.18 17.18 15.64
CA TYR A 134 14.56 16.55 16.91
C TYR A 134 15.88 17.08 17.48
N TYR A 135 16.66 17.78 16.67
CA TYR A 135 17.98 18.23 17.07
C TYR A 135 17.93 19.23 18.23
N THR A 136 18.86 19.09 19.17
CA THR A 136 19.14 20.07 20.22
C THR A 136 20.65 20.26 20.36
N PRO A 137 21.13 21.51 20.44
CA PRO A 137 22.55 21.75 20.75
C PRO A 137 22.86 21.63 22.25
N ASN A 138 21.85 21.48 23.11
CA ASN A 138 21.99 21.39 24.55
C ASN A 138 21.92 19.91 25.01
N PRO A 139 23.03 19.34 25.50
CA PRO A 139 23.04 17.94 25.95
C PRO A 139 22.12 17.65 27.13
N GLU A 140 21.79 18.69 27.94
CA GLU A 140 20.89 18.53 29.10
C GLU A 140 19.43 18.29 28.65
N GLU A 141 19.07 18.72 27.45
CA GLU A 141 17.74 18.50 26.88
C GLU A 141 17.65 17.17 26.12
N ALA A 142 18.79 16.55 25.89
CA ALA A 142 18.86 15.39 25.00
C ALA A 142 18.31 14.13 25.63
N CYS A 143 17.41 13.49 24.88
CA CYS A 143 16.88 12.16 25.16
C CYS A 143 17.79 11.08 24.55
N LEU A 144 18.41 11.38 23.40
CA LEU A 144 19.24 10.46 22.62
C LEU A 144 20.52 11.17 22.16
N PHE A 145 21.62 10.43 22.13
CA PHE A 145 22.95 10.94 21.78
C PHE A 145 23.51 10.20 20.58
N VAL A 146 24.20 10.92 19.68
CA VAL A 146 24.87 10.34 18.51
C VAL A 146 26.35 10.80 18.50
N LEU A 147 27.27 9.85 18.34
CA LEU A 147 28.72 10.10 18.39
C LEU A 147 29.20 10.90 17.19
N ASN A 148 30.23 11.72 17.40
CA ASN A 148 31.01 12.37 16.35
C ASN A 148 32.14 11.49 15.81
N ILE A 149 32.04 10.17 16.01
CA ILE A 149 33.03 9.18 15.56
C ILE A 149 32.37 8.32 14.47
N ASP A 150 33.03 8.21 13.31
CA ASP A 150 32.50 7.39 12.20
C ASP A 150 32.55 5.89 12.58
N THR A 151 31.38 5.32 12.77
CA THR A 151 31.18 3.91 13.14
C THR A 151 30.63 3.07 11.97
N LEU A 152 30.50 3.66 10.77
CA LEU A 152 29.85 2.96 9.64
C LEU A 152 30.66 1.77 9.15
N ASP A 153 31.97 1.93 8.98
CA ASP A 153 32.84 0.89 8.43
C ASP A 153 33.85 0.42 9.47
N ARG A 154 33.72 -0.84 9.88
CA ARG A 154 34.63 -1.46 10.84
C ARG A 154 35.55 -2.47 10.18
N ASP A 155 35.76 -2.39 8.86
CA ASP A 155 36.72 -3.18 8.14
C ASP A 155 38.13 -2.60 8.37
N HIS A 156 38.95 -3.30 9.14
CA HIS A 156 40.32 -2.85 9.46
C HIS A 156 41.24 -2.76 8.23
N LEU A 157 40.79 -3.31 7.09
CA LEU A 157 41.49 -3.18 5.81
C LEU A 157 41.05 -1.91 5.04
N SER A 158 40.01 -1.22 5.54
CA SER A 158 39.49 -0.01 4.92
C SER A 158 40.30 1.22 5.30
N ALA A 159 40.51 2.12 4.35
CA ALA A 159 41.14 3.41 4.61
C ALA A 159 40.33 4.31 5.55
N GLN A 160 39.05 4.00 5.72
CA GLN A 160 38.10 4.77 6.57
C GLN A 160 37.98 4.18 7.99
N TYR A 161 38.80 3.15 8.32
CA TYR A 161 38.75 2.52 9.64
C TYR A 161 39.25 3.49 10.72
N VAL A 162 38.42 3.73 11.72
CA VAL A 162 38.76 4.57 12.87
C VAL A 162 39.32 3.69 13.98
N HIS A 163 40.57 3.93 14.34
CA HIS A 163 41.29 3.20 15.39
C HIS A 163 40.91 3.72 16.79
N ASN A 164 41.05 2.89 17.79
CA ASN A 164 40.95 3.23 19.21
C ASN A 164 39.62 3.87 19.63
N ILE A 165 38.51 3.38 19.05
CA ILE A 165 37.16 3.90 19.36
C ILE A 165 36.85 3.73 20.86
N ASN A 166 37.23 2.62 21.50
CA ASN A 166 37.01 2.38 22.92
C ASN A 166 37.65 3.48 23.80
N GLU A 167 38.86 3.90 23.46
CA GLU A 167 39.57 4.95 24.17
C GLU A 167 38.90 6.33 23.97
N LYS A 168 38.55 6.61 22.72
CA LYS A 168 37.88 7.88 22.38
C LYS A 168 36.51 7.99 23.08
N ILE A 169 35.73 6.92 23.11
CA ILE A 169 34.42 6.88 23.77
C ILE A 169 34.53 7.09 25.28
N ARG A 170 35.56 6.53 25.91
CA ARG A 170 35.80 6.73 27.35
C ARG A 170 36.04 8.18 27.72
N GLY A 171 36.48 8.99 26.78
CA GLY A 171 36.63 10.43 26.95
C GLY A 171 35.33 11.23 26.97
N PHE A 172 34.20 10.61 26.60
CA PHE A 172 32.90 11.29 26.56
C PHE A 172 32.19 11.18 27.91
N PRO A 173 31.98 12.30 28.64
CA PRO A 173 31.37 12.26 29.99
C PRO A 173 29.93 11.76 29.99
N LEU A 174 29.23 11.86 28.87
CA LEU A 174 27.82 11.47 28.74
C LEU A 174 27.62 10.05 28.17
N TRP A 175 28.70 9.32 27.90
CA TRP A 175 28.61 7.99 27.30
C TRP A 175 27.81 7.00 28.14
N ASN A 176 28.05 6.97 29.45
CA ASN A 176 27.29 6.16 30.42
C ASN A 176 27.05 4.71 29.93
N ASP A 177 28.11 4.02 29.54
CA ASP A 177 28.07 2.63 29.03
C ASP A 177 27.12 2.49 27.82
N GLY A 178 27.00 3.53 27.00
CA GLY A 178 26.17 3.54 25.78
C GLY A 178 24.69 3.82 26.02
N ARG A 179 24.25 3.99 27.27
CA ARG A 179 22.86 4.26 27.58
C ARG A 179 22.39 5.53 26.88
N ASN A 180 21.22 5.47 26.22
CA ASN A 180 20.65 6.55 25.41
C ASN A 180 21.51 7.01 24.24
N HIS A 181 22.39 6.11 23.71
CA HIS A 181 23.17 6.39 22.52
C HIS A 181 22.67 5.58 21.33
N LEU A 182 22.79 6.16 20.13
CA LEU A 182 22.45 5.52 18.86
C LEU A 182 23.72 5.43 18.01
N ILE A 183 24.03 4.22 17.58
CA ILE A 183 25.20 3.91 16.74
C ILE A 183 24.74 3.44 15.38
N PHE A 184 25.21 4.08 14.31
CA PHE A 184 24.94 3.68 12.93
C PHE A 184 26.10 2.80 12.42
N ASN A 185 25.75 1.73 11.68
CA ASN A 185 26.75 0.80 11.17
C ASN A 185 26.30 0.16 9.85
N LEU A 186 27.19 0.13 8.86
CA LEU A 186 26.97 -0.52 7.56
C LEU A 186 27.90 -1.72 7.33
N TYR A 187 28.70 -2.05 8.32
CA TYR A 187 29.73 -3.11 8.25
C TYR A 187 29.11 -4.50 8.34
N SER A 188 29.64 -5.45 7.58
CA SER A 188 29.14 -6.83 7.51
C SER A 188 30.30 -7.85 7.45
N GLY A 189 31.37 -7.58 8.19
CA GLY A 189 32.51 -8.49 8.32
C GLY A 189 33.63 -8.22 7.31
N THR A 190 34.83 -8.57 7.71
CA THR A 190 36.08 -8.44 6.93
C THR A 190 36.48 -9.80 6.33
N TRP A 191 36.99 -9.79 5.11
CA TRP A 191 37.61 -10.96 4.48
C TRP A 191 38.75 -11.47 5.37
N PRO A 192 38.98 -12.79 5.53
CA PRO A 192 38.32 -13.88 4.79
C PRO A 192 37.05 -14.47 5.44
N ASN A 193 36.88 -14.29 6.72
CA ASN A 193 35.82 -14.97 7.51
C ASN A 193 34.47 -14.27 7.49
N TYR A 194 34.48 -12.97 7.23
CA TYR A 194 33.29 -12.11 7.31
C TYR A 194 32.63 -12.18 8.69
N THR A 195 33.44 -12.28 9.75
CA THR A 195 32.97 -12.23 11.13
C THR A 195 32.52 -10.80 11.46
N GLU A 196 31.33 -10.66 12.02
CA GLU A 196 30.76 -9.36 12.37
C GLU A 196 31.21 -8.92 13.77
N ASP A 197 32.42 -8.42 13.87
CA ASP A 197 32.95 -7.81 15.09
C ASP A 197 33.13 -6.32 14.83
N LEU A 198 32.45 -5.49 15.61
CA LEU A 198 32.53 -4.02 15.50
C LEU A 198 33.92 -3.51 15.96
N GLY A 199 34.64 -4.30 16.71
CA GLY A 199 35.96 -3.93 17.23
C GLY A 199 35.89 -2.93 18.38
N PHE A 200 34.70 -2.71 18.97
CA PHE A 200 34.53 -1.90 20.16
C PHE A 200 33.23 -2.28 20.88
N ASP A 201 33.20 -1.96 22.18
CA ASP A 201 32.04 -2.26 23.03
C ASP A 201 31.00 -1.16 22.91
N ILE A 202 29.81 -1.48 22.42
CA ILE A 202 28.69 -0.55 22.30
C ILE A 202 27.89 -0.42 23.60
N GLY A 203 28.17 -1.28 24.59
CA GLY A 203 27.44 -1.25 25.87
C GLY A 203 25.95 -1.39 25.70
N GLN A 204 25.20 -0.43 26.22
CA GLN A 204 23.74 -0.37 26.19
C GLN A 204 23.20 0.46 25.01
N ALA A 205 24.05 0.81 24.05
CA ALA A 205 23.61 1.64 22.92
C ALA A 205 22.64 0.89 21.99
N ILE A 206 21.73 1.65 21.40
CA ILE A 206 20.87 1.18 20.30
C ILE A 206 21.73 1.09 19.04
N LEU A 207 21.66 -0.04 18.34
CA LEU A 207 22.43 -0.25 17.11
C LEU A 207 21.50 -0.16 15.88
N ALA A 208 21.75 0.83 15.03
CA ALA A 208 21.10 0.97 13.71
C ALA A 208 22.06 0.37 12.68
N LYS A 209 21.82 -0.87 12.26
CA LYS A 209 22.77 -1.62 11.46
C LYS A 209 22.16 -2.15 10.17
N ALA A 210 22.92 -2.06 9.08
CA ALA A 210 22.58 -2.67 7.80
C ALA A 210 23.00 -4.16 7.79
N SER A 211 22.29 -4.96 7.00
CA SER A 211 22.57 -6.40 6.85
C SER A 211 22.58 -7.15 8.19
N PHE A 212 21.65 -6.80 9.06
CA PHE A 212 21.55 -7.35 10.41
C PHE A 212 21.14 -8.82 10.38
N TYR A 213 21.84 -9.67 11.15
CA TYR A 213 21.43 -11.05 11.40
C TYR A 213 20.27 -11.08 12.41
N THR A 214 19.24 -11.84 12.14
CA THR A 214 18.11 -12.04 13.07
C THR A 214 18.56 -12.59 14.42
N GLU A 215 19.63 -13.40 14.45
CA GLU A 215 20.17 -13.99 15.68
C GLU A 215 20.83 -12.98 16.61
N SER A 216 21.41 -11.91 16.05
CA SER A 216 22.07 -10.86 16.84
C SER A 216 21.23 -9.61 17.04
N PHE A 217 20.10 -9.50 16.34
CA PHE A 217 19.16 -8.38 16.43
C PHE A 217 18.37 -8.43 17.74
N ARG A 218 18.30 -7.29 18.44
CA ARG A 218 17.54 -7.16 19.69
C ARG A 218 16.18 -6.50 19.36
N PRO A 219 15.09 -7.32 19.23
CA PRO A 219 13.79 -6.77 18.83
C PRO A 219 13.28 -5.73 19.81
N GLY A 220 12.69 -4.65 19.28
CA GLY A 220 12.18 -3.55 20.07
C GLY A 220 13.28 -2.65 20.67
N PHE A 221 14.56 -2.92 20.36
CA PHE A 221 15.70 -2.12 20.84
C PHE A 221 16.58 -1.64 19.70
N ASP A 222 17.10 -2.57 18.89
CA ASP A 222 17.90 -2.24 17.70
C ASP A 222 17.01 -1.81 16.52
N VAL A 223 17.61 -1.23 15.48
CA VAL A 223 16.92 -0.86 14.24
C VAL A 223 17.67 -1.45 13.06
N SER A 224 17.01 -2.27 12.25
CA SER A 224 17.61 -2.72 10.99
C SER A 224 17.40 -1.63 9.94
N ILE A 225 18.50 -1.18 9.31
CA ILE A 225 18.48 -0.13 8.30
C ILE A 225 18.91 -0.72 6.95
N PRO A 226 18.58 -0.06 5.80
CA PRO A 226 19.06 -0.55 4.51
C PRO A 226 20.55 -0.29 4.32
N LEU A 227 21.19 -1.14 3.51
CA LEU A 227 22.56 -0.88 3.04
C LEU A 227 22.46 0.14 1.90
N PHE A 228 23.04 1.32 2.09
CA PHE A 228 23.08 2.37 1.07
C PHE A 228 24.51 2.72 0.68
N SER A 229 24.70 3.20 -0.54
CA SER A 229 26.02 3.55 -1.08
C SER A 229 26.42 4.98 -0.67
N LYS A 230 27.70 5.30 -0.81
CA LYS A 230 28.22 6.67 -0.60
C LYS A 230 27.52 7.70 -1.51
N ASP A 231 27.07 7.24 -2.68
CA ASP A 231 26.41 8.11 -3.68
C ASP A 231 24.91 8.31 -3.43
N HIS A 232 24.38 7.64 -2.39
CA HIS A 232 22.95 7.81 -2.02
C HIS A 232 22.69 9.27 -1.67
N PRO A 233 21.64 9.91 -2.22
CA PRO A 233 21.45 11.35 -2.03
C PRO A 233 21.20 11.73 -0.57
N GLN A 234 21.73 12.90 -0.18
CA GLN A 234 21.53 13.45 1.17
C GLN A 234 20.05 13.72 1.43
N LYS A 235 19.36 14.41 0.51
CA LYS A 235 17.96 14.81 0.63
C LYS A 235 17.31 14.79 -0.76
N GLY A 236 16.00 14.60 -0.80
CA GLY A 236 15.26 14.48 -2.04
C GLY A 236 15.44 13.09 -2.65
N GLY A 237 16.19 13.03 -3.73
CA GLY A 237 16.36 11.80 -4.51
C GLY A 237 15.30 11.65 -5.60
N GLU A 238 15.56 10.79 -6.55
CA GLU A 238 14.60 10.51 -7.63
C GLU A 238 13.36 9.82 -7.08
N ARG A 239 12.21 10.23 -7.56
CA ARG A 239 10.94 9.56 -7.26
C ARG A 239 10.97 8.13 -7.81
N GLY A 240 10.08 7.31 -7.30
CA GLY A 240 9.90 5.96 -7.80
C GLY A 240 9.60 5.96 -9.30
N TRP A 241 10.19 5.00 -10.02
CA TRP A 241 10.12 4.92 -11.49
C TRP A 241 8.69 4.94 -12.02
N LEU A 242 7.76 4.26 -11.33
CA LEU A 242 6.37 4.16 -11.75
C LEU A 242 5.68 5.53 -11.81
N TYR A 243 6.04 6.43 -10.89
CA TYR A 243 5.47 7.79 -10.84
C TYR A 243 6.05 8.72 -11.89
N GLN A 244 7.23 8.41 -12.40
CA GLN A 244 7.89 9.21 -13.44
C GLN A 244 7.49 8.79 -14.86
N SER A 245 7.03 7.55 -15.02
CA SER A 245 6.76 6.97 -16.35
C SER A 245 5.58 7.66 -17.04
N SER A 246 5.78 8.01 -18.30
CA SER A 246 4.74 8.58 -19.17
C SER A 246 4.03 7.53 -20.02
N VAL A 247 4.45 6.27 -19.93
CA VAL A 247 3.87 5.15 -20.67
C VAL A 247 3.42 4.04 -19.73
N PRO A 248 2.43 3.20 -20.12
CA PRO A 248 2.02 2.08 -19.28
C PRO A 248 3.21 1.17 -18.94
N PRO A 249 3.31 0.67 -17.70
CA PRO A 249 4.47 -0.13 -17.27
C PRO A 249 4.39 -1.57 -17.77
N LYS A 250 4.49 -1.75 -19.07
CA LYS A 250 4.54 -3.09 -19.68
C LYS A 250 5.92 -3.67 -19.45
N LYS A 251 6.04 -4.50 -18.42
CA LYS A 251 7.30 -5.16 -18.06
C LYS A 251 7.59 -6.28 -19.04
N LYS A 252 8.75 -6.20 -19.70
CA LYS A 252 9.19 -7.18 -20.72
C LYS A 252 9.56 -8.53 -20.11
N TYR A 253 10.16 -8.49 -18.90
CA TYR A 253 10.66 -9.69 -18.24
C TYR A 253 9.88 -9.97 -16.96
N LEU A 254 9.68 -11.24 -16.67
CA LEU A 254 9.03 -11.69 -15.45
C LEU A 254 9.99 -11.60 -14.25
N LEU A 255 11.22 -12.10 -14.40
CA LEU A 255 12.14 -12.31 -13.29
C LEU A 255 13.57 -12.06 -13.74
N VAL A 256 14.31 -11.24 -12.98
CA VAL A 256 15.68 -10.89 -13.38
C VAL A 256 16.65 -10.96 -12.22
N PHE A 257 17.91 -11.25 -12.59
CA PHE A 257 19.08 -11.04 -11.76
C PHE A 257 20.23 -10.61 -12.66
N LYS A 258 21.01 -9.61 -12.23
CA LYS A 258 22.30 -9.27 -12.87
C LYS A 258 23.29 -8.92 -11.76
N GLY A 259 24.39 -9.69 -11.63
CA GLY A 259 25.34 -9.44 -10.56
C GLY A 259 26.56 -10.34 -10.55
N LYS A 260 27.50 -10.04 -9.66
CA LYS A 260 28.72 -10.85 -9.50
C LYS A 260 28.38 -12.20 -8.87
N ARG A 261 29.01 -13.27 -9.35
CA ARG A 261 29.04 -14.55 -8.67
C ARG A 261 30.43 -14.77 -8.07
N TYR A 262 30.44 -15.45 -6.95
CA TYR A 262 31.69 -15.78 -6.27
C TYR A 262 32.01 -17.25 -6.57
N LEU A 263 33.28 -17.54 -6.85
CA LEU A 263 33.68 -18.90 -7.16
C LEU A 263 33.78 -19.75 -5.89
N THR A 264 34.09 -19.12 -4.76
CA THR A 264 34.22 -19.80 -3.45
C THR A 264 33.68 -18.92 -2.33
N GLY A 265 33.43 -19.51 -1.17
CA GLY A 265 33.07 -18.81 0.07
C GLY A 265 31.60 -18.49 0.19
N ILE A 266 31.27 -17.64 1.15
CA ILE A 266 29.89 -17.28 1.52
C ILE A 266 29.12 -16.71 0.30
N GLY A 267 27.95 -17.27 0.03
CA GLY A 267 27.07 -16.82 -1.06
C GLY A 267 27.45 -17.34 -2.45
N SER A 268 28.52 -18.16 -2.55
CA SER A 268 28.94 -18.70 -3.84
C SER A 268 27.94 -19.72 -4.41
N SER A 269 27.47 -20.64 -3.60
CA SER A 269 26.49 -21.67 -4.00
C SER A 269 25.19 -21.04 -4.48
N THR A 270 24.66 -20.08 -3.72
CA THR A 270 23.41 -19.37 -4.04
C THR A 270 23.52 -18.65 -5.38
N ARG A 271 24.59 -17.87 -5.58
CA ARG A 271 24.79 -17.09 -6.81
C ARG A 271 25.15 -17.95 -8.02
N ASN A 272 25.84 -19.07 -7.79
CA ASN A 272 26.15 -20.01 -8.86
C ASN A 272 24.89 -20.73 -9.35
N ALA A 273 23.96 -21.03 -8.43
CA ALA A 273 22.70 -21.70 -8.76
C ALA A 273 21.74 -20.81 -9.61
N LEU A 274 21.94 -19.48 -9.59
CA LEU A 274 21.12 -18.55 -10.39
C LEU A 274 21.22 -18.81 -11.90
N HIS A 275 22.27 -19.45 -12.36
CA HIS A 275 22.43 -19.85 -13.77
C HIS A 275 21.30 -20.77 -14.25
N HIS A 276 20.82 -21.66 -13.38
CA HIS A 276 19.84 -22.70 -13.75
C HIS A 276 18.45 -22.14 -14.08
N ILE A 277 18.11 -20.96 -13.60
CA ILE A 277 16.78 -20.37 -13.82
C ILE A 277 16.72 -19.49 -15.09
N HIS A 278 17.88 -19.17 -15.68
CA HIS A 278 17.95 -18.34 -16.89
C HIS A 278 17.37 -19.09 -18.10
N ASN A 279 16.40 -18.47 -18.80
CA ASN A 279 15.81 -19.07 -20.01
C ASN A 279 15.96 -18.19 -21.26
N GLY A 280 16.51 -16.98 -21.13
CA GLY A 280 16.74 -16.07 -22.25
C GLY A 280 15.48 -15.41 -22.81
N LYS A 281 14.31 -15.71 -22.27
CA LYS A 281 13.01 -15.19 -22.74
C LYS A 281 12.40 -14.20 -21.74
N ASP A 282 11.73 -14.73 -20.74
CA ASP A 282 11.09 -13.93 -19.69
C ASP A 282 11.85 -13.97 -18.36
N ILE A 283 12.85 -14.84 -18.24
CA ILE A 283 13.72 -14.93 -17.05
C ILE A 283 15.17 -14.66 -17.50
N ILE A 284 15.71 -13.53 -17.05
CA ILE A 284 17.06 -13.09 -17.40
C ILE A 284 17.91 -13.12 -16.13
N SER A 285 18.75 -14.15 -15.99
CA SER A 285 19.64 -14.29 -14.85
C SER A 285 21.09 -14.28 -15.34
N LEU A 286 21.79 -13.19 -15.09
CA LEU A 286 23.12 -12.92 -15.64
C LEU A 286 24.14 -12.77 -14.50
N THR A 287 25.25 -13.50 -14.64
CA THR A 287 26.34 -13.41 -13.66
C THR A 287 27.65 -13.04 -14.36
N THR A 288 28.55 -12.44 -13.59
CA THR A 288 29.93 -12.21 -14.03
C THR A 288 30.88 -12.77 -12.96
N CYS A 289 31.96 -13.39 -13.38
CA CYS A 289 32.99 -13.87 -12.49
C CYS A 289 34.12 -12.84 -12.23
N LYS A 290 34.03 -11.65 -12.86
CA LYS A 290 34.99 -10.55 -12.68
C LYS A 290 34.89 -10.02 -11.25
N HIS A 291 35.67 -10.60 -10.33
CA HIS A 291 35.65 -10.24 -8.91
C HIS A 291 37.07 -10.27 -8.36
N GLY A 292 37.56 -9.12 -7.92
CA GLY A 292 38.94 -8.96 -7.47
C GLY A 292 39.90 -8.74 -8.64
N LYS A 293 41.16 -8.39 -8.32
CA LYS A 293 42.17 -8.07 -9.33
C LYS A 293 42.63 -9.32 -10.08
N ASP A 294 42.62 -10.48 -9.41
CA ASP A 294 43.19 -11.76 -9.94
C ASP A 294 42.07 -12.70 -10.44
N TRP A 295 40.91 -12.19 -10.85
CA TRP A 295 39.78 -13.02 -11.28
C TRP A 295 40.14 -13.94 -12.46
N GLU A 296 41.04 -13.51 -13.33
CA GLU A 296 41.47 -14.27 -14.51
C GLU A 296 42.21 -15.57 -14.13
N LYS A 297 42.97 -15.54 -13.03
CA LYS A 297 43.72 -16.70 -12.53
C LYS A 297 42.81 -17.80 -11.97
N HIS A 298 41.59 -17.42 -11.54
CA HIS A 298 40.65 -18.30 -10.85
C HIS A 298 39.36 -18.57 -11.65
N LYS A 299 39.35 -18.20 -12.94
CA LYS A 299 38.14 -18.35 -13.77
C LYS A 299 37.83 -19.83 -14.04
N ASP A 300 36.54 -20.15 -14.05
CA ASP A 300 36.02 -21.46 -14.43
C ASP A 300 35.62 -21.47 -15.91
N ALA A 301 35.18 -22.63 -16.42
CA ALA A 301 34.83 -22.83 -17.84
C ALA A 301 33.68 -21.95 -18.32
N ARG A 302 32.82 -21.42 -17.38
CA ARG A 302 31.67 -20.58 -17.72
C ARG A 302 32.03 -19.11 -17.79
N CYS A 303 33.16 -18.68 -17.19
CA CYS A 303 33.46 -17.26 -16.98
C CYS A 303 33.38 -16.43 -18.26
N ASP A 304 34.00 -16.89 -19.33
CA ASP A 304 34.10 -16.11 -20.57
C ASP A 304 32.71 -15.91 -21.21
N LYS A 305 31.91 -16.98 -21.25
CA LYS A 305 30.53 -16.92 -21.74
C LYS A 305 29.67 -16.02 -20.85
N ASP A 306 29.71 -16.23 -19.54
CA ASP A 306 28.96 -15.46 -18.56
C ASP A 306 29.25 -13.96 -18.68
N ASN A 307 30.53 -13.60 -18.85
CA ASN A 307 30.96 -12.19 -18.98
C ASN A 307 30.40 -11.55 -20.27
N VAL A 308 30.42 -12.30 -21.38
CA VAL A 308 29.86 -11.82 -22.66
C VAL A 308 28.35 -11.59 -22.54
N ASP A 309 27.65 -12.56 -21.97
CA ASP A 309 26.17 -12.43 -21.78
C ASP A 309 25.83 -11.31 -20.82
N TYR A 310 26.63 -11.11 -19.78
CA TYR A 310 26.46 -10.06 -18.78
C TYR A 310 26.49 -8.65 -19.43
N GLU A 311 27.37 -8.42 -20.38
CA GLU A 311 27.55 -7.10 -21.03
C GLU A 311 26.43 -6.76 -22.03
N LYS A 312 25.64 -7.74 -22.45
CA LYS A 312 24.54 -7.53 -23.43
C LYS A 312 23.38 -6.70 -22.89
N PHE A 313 23.24 -6.54 -21.59
CA PHE A 313 22.09 -5.90 -20.97
C PHE A 313 22.53 -4.72 -20.12
N ASP A 314 21.89 -3.58 -20.27
CA ASP A 314 22.02 -2.47 -19.34
C ASP A 314 21.33 -2.85 -18.01
N TYR A 315 21.95 -2.54 -16.89
CA TYR A 315 21.44 -2.93 -15.56
C TYR A 315 20.17 -2.19 -15.18
N GLN A 316 20.16 -0.86 -15.37
CA GLN A 316 19.00 -0.02 -15.01
C GLN A 316 17.80 -0.33 -15.90
N GLU A 317 18.06 -0.45 -17.19
CA GLU A 317 17.00 -0.82 -18.15
C GLU A 317 16.41 -2.19 -17.82
N LEU A 318 17.25 -3.15 -17.44
CA LEU A 318 16.81 -4.50 -17.07
C LEU A 318 15.88 -4.46 -15.84
N LEU A 319 16.24 -3.69 -14.80
CA LEU A 319 15.39 -3.54 -13.60
C LEU A 319 14.05 -2.89 -13.94
N ARG A 320 14.08 -1.80 -14.72
CA ARG A 320 12.86 -1.05 -15.08
C ARG A 320 11.90 -1.87 -15.93
N ASN A 321 12.42 -2.80 -16.73
CA ASN A 321 11.63 -3.66 -17.62
C ASN A 321 11.26 -5.01 -17.00
N SER A 322 11.45 -5.18 -15.68
CA SER A 322 11.22 -6.47 -15.00
C SER A 322 10.18 -6.36 -13.89
N THR A 323 9.34 -7.39 -13.79
CA THR A 323 8.32 -7.46 -12.74
C THR A 323 8.94 -7.80 -11.39
N PHE A 324 9.80 -8.84 -11.35
CA PHE A 324 10.44 -9.34 -10.13
C PHE A 324 11.96 -9.29 -10.26
N CYS A 325 12.63 -8.86 -9.19
CA CYS A 325 14.09 -8.75 -9.11
C CYS A 325 14.63 -9.64 -7.99
N ILE A 326 15.46 -10.61 -8.31
CA ILE A 326 16.06 -11.48 -7.30
C ILE A 326 17.13 -10.71 -6.54
N ILE A 327 17.02 -10.71 -5.22
CA ILE A 327 17.99 -10.14 -4.28
C ILE A 327 18.55 -11.29 -3.46
N PRO A 328 19.53 -12.02 -4.01
CA PRO A 328 20.10 -13.16 -3.30
C PRO A 328 21.20 -12.69 -2.35
N ARG A 329 21.43 -13.45 -1.32
CA ARG A 329 22.56 -13.24 -0.43
C ARG A 329 23.88 -13.17 -1.23
N GLY A 330 24.75 -12.26 -0.82
CA GLY A 330 26.13 -12.23 -1.22
C GLY A 330 27.04 -12.57 -0.05
N ARG A 331 28.21 -11.95 0.02
CA ARG A 331 29.04 -11.98 1.24
C ARG A 331 28.25 -11.40 2.42
N ARG A 332 27.49 -10.35 2.14
CA ARG A 332 26.59 -9.68 3.09
C ARG A 332 25.16 -10.20 2.93
N LEU A 333 24.37 -10.13 3.99
CA LEU A 333 22.95 -10.47 3.96
C LEU A 333 22.18 -9.50 3.06
N GLY A 334 22.38 -8.20 3.26
CA GLY A 334 21.76 -7.15 2.47
C GLY A 334 22.56 -6.81 1.20
N SER A 335 21.94 -6.03 0.33
CA SER A 335 22.51 -5.66 -0.96
C SER A 335 22.04 -4.28 -1.39
N PHE A 336 22.87 -3.52 -2.09
CA PHE A 336 22.49 -2.26 -2.75
C PHE A 336 21.31 -2.46 -3.73
N ARG A 337 21.24 -3.66 -4.36
CA ARG A 337 20.15 -4.04 -5.28
C ARG A 337 18.77 -3.90 -4.66
N PHE A 338 18.68 -4.01 -3.34
CA PHE A 338 17.43 -3.89 -2.61
C PHE A 338 16.80 -2.51 -2.84
N LEU A 339 17.57 -1.44 -2.63
CA LEU A 339 17.11 -0.06 -2.85
C LEU A 339 16.88 0.22 -4.34
N GLU A 340 17.74 -0.30 -5.20
CA GLU A 340 17.62 -0.15 -6.67
C GLU A 340 16.32 -0.80 -7.19
N ALA A 341 15.96 -1.98 -6.68
CA ALA A 341 14.72 -2.66 -7.04
C ALA A 341 13.49 -1.87 -6.60
N LEU A 342 13.50 -1.33 -5.37
CA LEU A 342 12.39 -0.50 -4.88
C LEU A 342 12.18 0.70 -5.79
N GLN A 343 13.26 1.41 -6.14
CA GLN A 343 13.19 2.61 -7.00
C GLN A 343 12.66 2.28 -8.40
N ALA A 344 13.05 1.13 -8.97
CA ALA A 344 12.70 0.71 -10.32
C ALA A 344 11.28 0.10 -10.45
N ALA A 345 10.50 0.04 -9.37
CA ALA A 345 9.21 -0.67 -9.31
C ALA A 345 9.36 -2.15 -9.73
N CYS A 346 10.50 -2.75 -9.35
CA CYS A 346 10.77 -4.16 -9.57
C CYS A 346 10.61 -4.89 -8.22
N VAL A 347 9.62 -5.77 -8.12
CA VAL A 347 9.24 -6.40 -6.84
C VAL A 347 10.41 -7.27 -6.34
N PRO A 348 11.01 -6.97 -5.17
CA PRO A 348 12.14 -7.76 -4.66
C PRO A 348 11.73 -9.20 -4.34
N VAL A 349 12.51 -10.16 -4.82
CA VAL A 349 12.46 -11.57 -4.39
C VAL A 349 13.67 -11.78 -3.50
N LEU A 350 13.44 -11.76 -2.19
CA LEU A 350 14.48 -11.74 -1.17
C LEU A 350 14.88 -13.18 -0.81
N LEU A 351 16.12 -13.53 -1.10
CA LEU A 351 16.69 -14.87 -0.88
C LEU A 351 17.95 -14.71 -0.04
N SER A 352 17.78 -14.44 1.25
CA SER A 352 18.86 -14.20 2.20
C SER A 352 18.41 -14.66 3.58
N ASP A 353 18.67 -15.93 3.89
CA ASP A 353 18.24 -16.55 5.15
C ASP A 353 18.90 -15.85 6.35
N GLY A 354 18.10 -15.52 7.36
CA GLY A 354 18.57 -14.88 8.59
C GLY A 354 18.77 -13.36 8.48
N TRP A 355 18.35 -12.73 7.39
CA TRP A 355 18.43 -11.27 7.26
C TRP A 355 17.24 -10.60 7.96
N GLU A 356 17.51 -9.78 8.95
CA GLU A 356 16.53 -8.87 9.53
C GLU A 356 16.31 -7.72 8.55
N LEU A 357 15.13 -7.68 7.93
CA LEU A 357 14.86 -6.73 6.84
C LEU A 357 14.82 -5.29 7.36
N PRO A 358 15.16 -4.30 6.51
CA PRO A 358 15.17 -2.90 6.96
C PRO A 358 13.82 -2.47 7.52
N PHE A 359 13.86 -1.83 8.69
CA PHE A 359 12.68 -1.32 9.39
C PHE A 359 11.58 -2.38 9.58
N SER A 360 11.96 -3.64 9.81
CA SER A 360 11.05 -4.78 9.96
C SER A 360 9.97 -4.60 11.02
N GLU A 361 10.27 -3.80 12.04
CA GLU A 361 9.34 -3.43 13.11
C GLU A 361 8.19 -2.54 12.60
N ALA A 362 8.47 -1.71 11.59
CA ALA A 362 7.52 -0.73 11.05
C ALA A 362 6.96 -1.11 9.68
N ILE A 363 7.67 -1.95 8.92
CA ILE A 363 7.31 -2.29 7.54
C ILE A 363 6.96 -3.77 7.42
N ASP A 364 5.75 -4.04 6.93
CA ASP A 364 5.33 -5.40 6.54
C ASP A 364 5.86 -5.69 5.14
N TRP A 365 7.00 -6.36 5.06
CA TRP A 365 7.63 -6.70 3.78
C TRP A 365 6.83 -7.74 2.98
N GLY A 366 5.91 -8.45 3.60
CA GLY A 366 4.98 -9.34 2.89
C GLY A 366 4.08 -8.61 1.90
N LYS A 367 3.94 -7.28 2.04
CA LYS A 367 3.16 -6.45 1.10
C LYS A 367 4.00 -5.85 -0.04
N ALA A 368 5.33 -5.88 0.09
CA ALA A 368 6.23 -5.18 -0.85
C ALA A 368 7.26 -6.10 -1.50
N ALA A 369 7.40 -7.33 -1.02
CA ALA A 369 8.44 -8.24 -1.46
C ALA A 369 7.98 -9.69 -1.36
N VAL A 370 8.59 -10.55 -2.16
CA VAL A 370 8.46 -12.01 -2.04
C VAL A 370 9.67 -12.48 -1.22
N VAL A 371 9.43 -13.08 -0.06
CA VAL A 371 10.51 -13.55 0.82
C VAL A 371 10.57 -15.08 0.74
N GLY A 372 11.72 -15.62 0.36
CA GLY A 372 11.93 -17.06 0.25
C GLY A 372 13.26 -17.51 0.81
N SER A 373 13.40 -18.81 1.02
CA SER A 373 14.66 -19.39 1.48
C SER A 373 15.66 -19.52 0.33
N GLU A 374 16.95 -19.33 0.64
CA GLU A 374 18.06 -19.54 -0.30
C GLU A 374 18.06 -20.95 -0.88
N ARG A 375 17.57 -21.93 -0.13
CA ARG A 375 17.50 -23.34 -0.54
C ARG A 375 16.67 -23.56 -1.82
N LEU A 376 15.75 -22.66 -2.12
CA LEU A 376 14.95 -22.73 -3.33
C LEU A 376 15.77 -22.58 -4.61
N LEU A 377 16.90 -21.86 -4.52
CA LEU A 377 17.84 -21.75 -5.63
C LEU A 377 18.72 -23.00 -5.79
N LEU A 378 18.87 -23.77 -4.72
CA LEU A 378 19.77 -24.94 -4.71
C LEU A 378 19.08 -26.22 -5.17
N GLN A 379 17.74 -26.19 -5.34
CA GLN A 379 16.98 -27.34 -5.82
C GLN A 379 17.06 -27.40 -7.34
N VAL A 380 17.97 -28.20 -7.85
CA VAL A 380 18.08 -28.49 -9.29
C VAL A 380 16.85 -29.30 -9.73
N PRO A 381 16.19 -28.92 -10.82
CA PRO A 381 15.08 -29.72 -11.33
C PRO A 381 15.54 -31.15 -11.65
N ARG A 382 14.94 -32.15 -11.00
CA ARG A 382 15.09 -33.51 -11.49
C ARG A 382 14.33 -33.58 -12.81
N PRO A 383 14.94 -34.10 -13.87
CA PRO A 383 14.18 -34.34 -15.10
C PRO A 383 12.99 -35.27 -14.75
N ASP A 384 11.83 -34.87 -15.18
CA ASP A 384 10.64 -35.71 -15.00
C ASP A 384 10.92 -37.08 -15.60
N PRO A 385 10.61 -38.17 -14.89
CA PRO A 385 10.73 -39.49 -15.48
C PRO A 385 9.86 -39.53 -16.76
N ALA A 386 10.40 -40.01 -17.84
CA ALA A 386 9.72 -40.12 -19.11
C ALA A 386 8.34 -40.80 -18.92
N PRO A 387 7.28 -40.32 -19.54
CA PRO A 387 5.97 -40.90 -19.33
C PRO A 387 5.95 -42.35 -19.76
N GLU A 388 5.78 -43.25 -18.81
CA GLU A 388 5.47 -44.64 -19.14
C GLU A 388 4.10 -44.67 -19.80
N GLY A 389 4.07 -45.29 -20.92
CA GLY A 389 3.04 -45.56 -21.91
C GLY A 389 1.58 -45.29 -21.52
N SER A 390 0.96 -44.60 -22.45
CA SER A 390 -0.46 -44.31 -22.49
C SER A 390 -1.38 -45.50 -22.19
N ARG A 391 -2.26 -45.34 -21.19
CA ARG A 391 -3.54 -46.03 -21.22
C ARG A 391 -4.63 -44.99 -20.95
N GLN A 392 -5.51 -44.91 -21.91
CA GLN A 392 -6.72 -44.09 -21.92
C GLN A 392 -7.63 -44.44 -20.74
N ALA A 393 -8.09 -43.45 -20.01
CA ALA A 393 -9.34 -43.54 -19.29
C ALA A 393 -9.90 -42.12 -19.04
N GLY A 394 -11.16 -42.01 -19.25
CA GLY A 394 -11.95 -40.85 -19.53
C GLY A 394 -12.05 -39.77 -18.46
N ALA A 395 -12.45 -38.66 -18.99
CA ALA A 395 -12.66 -37.39 -18.31
C ALA A 395 -13.71 -37.43 -17.20
N GLY A 396 -13.35 -36.93 -16.07
CA GLY A 396 -14.30 -36.58 -15.01
C GLY A 396 -13.77 -35.37 -14.26
N TRP A 397 -14.41 -34.25 -14.47
CA TRP A 397 -14.16 -33.02 -13.70
C TRP A 397 -14.76 -33.20 -12.31
N HIS A 398 -13.94 -33.29 -11.28
CA HIS A 398 -14.40 -33.20 -9.92
C HIS A 398 -13.77 -32.03 -9.18
N GLY A 399 -14.66 -31.28 -8.55
CA GLY A 399 -14.43 -30.00 -7.97
C GLY A 399 -13.42 -29.95 -6.80
N TRP A 400 -12.83 -28.80 -6.69
CA TRP A 400 -11.94 -28.40 -5.59
C TRP A 400 -12.67 -28.36 -4.25
N HIS A 401 -12.18 -29.11 -3.31
CA HIS A 401 -12.56 -28.96 -1.90
C HIS A 401 -11.45 -28.26 -1.10
N PRO A 402 -11.71 -27.08 -0.52
CA PRO A 402 -10.76 -26.47 0.41
C PRO A 402 -11.03 -26.98 1.83
N GLY A 403 -10.20 -27.83 2.32
CA GLY A 403 -10.37 -28.33 3.69
C GLY A 403 -9.14 -28.95 4.30
N ARG A 404 -8.32 -28.13 4.94
CA ARG A 404 -7.62 -28.46 6.20
C ARG A 404 -6.91 -27.22 6.73
N ARG A 405 -7.33 -26.77 7.90
CA ARG A 405 -6.61 -25.77 8.68
C ARG A 405 -5.45 -26.41 9.40
N VAL A 406 -4.27 -25.84 9.23
CA VAL A 406 -3.16 -26.05 10.15
C VAL A 406 -3.19 -24.87 11.10
N SER A 407 -3.35 -25.13 12.38
CA SER A 407 -3.25 -24.12 13.42
C SER A 407 -1.81 -23.63 13.49
N LEU A 408 -1.60 -22.35 13.17
CA LEU A 408 -0.32 -21.68 13.36
C LEU A 408 -0.35 -20.98 14.72
N GLY A 409 0.58 -21.33 15.58
CA GLY A 409 0.76 -20.67 16.88
C GLY A 409 1.23 -19.22 16.73
N PRO A 410 1.05 -18.41 17.79
CA PRO A 410 1.24 -16.96 17.71
C PRO A 410 2.71 -16.55 17.83
N ALA A 411 3.52 -16.79 16.83
CA ALA A 411 4.86 -16.23 16.80
C ALA A 411 5.48 -16.31 15.42
N GLU A 412 4.86 -15.69 14.43
CA GLU A 412 5.58 -15.38 13.18
C GLU A 412 4.68 -14.50 12.29
N GLY A 413 4.72 -13.18 12.53
CA GLY A 413 4.14 -12.19 11.64
C GLY A 413 4.94 -12.04 10.35
N ARG A 414 5.34 -13.16 9.77
CA ARG A 414 5.94 -13.20 8.45
C ARG A 414 4.97 -13.89 7.51
N ALA A 415 4.35 -13.11 6.62
CA ALA A 415 3.63 -13.69 5.50
C ALA A 415 4.68 -14.41 4.63
N ARG A 416 4.94 -15.64 4.98
CA ARG A 416 5.83 -16.50 4.19
C ARG A 416 5.09 -16.89 2.92
N TRP A 417 5.71 -16.66 1.76
CA TRP A 417 5.16 -17.07 0.46
C TRP A 417 4.77 -18.57 0.42
N GLU A 418 5.23 -19.35 1.40
CA GLU A 418 4.84 -20.76 1.60
C GLU A 418 3.32 -20.98 1.67
N THR A 419 2.57 -19.90 1.96
CA THR A 419 1.10 -19.93 1.91
C THR A 419 0.53 -19.92 0.50
N PHE A 420 1.32 -19.55 -0.51
CA PHE A 420 0.84 -19.39 -1.88
C PHE A 420 1.41 -20.39 -2.89
N ALA A 421 2.46 -21.12 -2.53
CA ALA A 421 3.11 -22.06 -3.45
C ALA A 421 2.99 -23.49 -2.94
N PRO A 422 2.79 -24.47 -3.83
CA PRO A 422 2.89 -25.88 -3.43
C PRO A 422 4.29 -26.17 -2.87
N ARG A 423 4.39 -27.06 -1.89
CA ARG A 423 5.60 -27.36 -1.10
C ARG A 423 6.90 -27.64 -1.90
N ARG A 424 6.82 -27.73 -3.23
CA ARG A 424 7.95 -28.02 -4.12
C ARG A 424 8.11 -27.02 -5.27
N ALA A 425 7.47 -25.83 -5.19
CA ALA A 425 7.52 -24.87 -6.30
C ALA A 425 8.88 -24.14 -6.36
N GLN A 426 9.50 -24.16 -7.52
CA GLN A 426 10.70 -23.35 -7.81
C GLN A 426 10.30 -21.85 -7.89
N ILE A 427 11.28 -20.96 -7.71
CA ILE A 427 11.07 -19.51 -7.75
C ILE A 427 10.33 -19.05 -9.03
N PRO A 428 10.72 -19.51 -10.25
CA PRO A 428 9.98 -19.10 -11.45
C PRO A 428 8.49 -19.47 -11.42
N SER A 429 8.14 -20.67 -10.96
CA SER A 429 6.75 -21.08 -10.87
C SER A 429 6.00 -20.32 -9.77
N ALA A 430 6.66 -20.05 -8.65
CA ALA A 430 6.07 -19.28 -7.54
C ALA A 430 5.67 -17.86 -8.01
N VAL A 431 6.56 -17.16 -8.71
CA VAL A 431 6.26 -15.80 -9.17
C VAL A 431 5.22 -15.77 -10.29
N ARG A 432 5.15 -16.83 -11.13
CA ARG A 432 4.11 -16.94 -12.17
C ARG A 432 2.71 -17.12 -11.57
N CYS A 433 2.60 -17.68 -10.38
CA CYS A 433 1.32 -17.88 -9.71
C CYS A 433 0.77 -16.61 -9.05
N ILE A 434 1.58 -15.55 -8.98
CA ILE A 434 1.14 -14.27 -8.38
C ILE A 434 0.22 -13.55 -9.38
N ARG A 435 -1.01 -13.31 -8.97
CA ARG A 435 -2.03 -12.66 -9.81
C ARG A 435 -1.63 -11.21 -10.14
N PRO A 436 -2.03 -10.69 -11.30
CA PRO A 436 -1.68 -9.31 -11.72
C PRO A 436 -2.02 -8.24 -10.69
N GLU A 437 -3.13 -8.38 -9.99
CA GLU A 437 -3.49 -7.46 -8.94
C GLU A 437 -2.54 -7.51 -7.70
N UNK A 438 -1.95 -8.45 -7.51
CA UNK A 438 -1.07 -8.60 -6.53
C UNK A 438 0.19 -8.06 -6.89
N VAL A 439 0.58 -8.28 -8.12
CA VAL A 439 1.77 -7.63 -8.69
C VAL A 439 1.66 -6.11 -8.61
N LEU A 440 0.56 -5.54 -9.06
CA LEU A 440 0.37 -4.08 -8.98
C LEU A 440 0.45 -3.58 -7.53
N ALA A 441 -0.16 -4.30 -6.60
CA ALA A 441 -0.11 -3.93 -5.18
C ALA A 441 1.33 -3.94 -4.65
N PHE A 442 2.12 -4.97 -4.99
CA PHE A 442 3.55 -5.02 -4.65
C PHE A 442 4.30 -3.82 -5.24
N GLN A 443 4.07 -3.52 -6.52
CA GLN A 443 4.73 -2.40 -7.19
C GLN A 443 4.39 -1.07 -6.54
N GLN A 444 3.12 -0.84 -6.22
CA GLN A 444 2.68 0.37 -5.52
C GLN A 444 3.33 0.48 -4.14
N GLN A 445 3.44 -0.64 -3.42
CA GLN A 445 4.10 -0.69 -2.12
C GLN A 445 5.60 -0.39 -2.25
N THR A 446 6.30 -0.96 -3.23
CA THR A 446 7.73 -0.66 -3.42
C THR A 446 7.95 0.82 -3.70
N GLN A 447 7.08 1.44 -4.49
CA GLN A 447 7.21 2.87 -4.83
C GLN A 447 6.89 3.76 -3.62
N PHE A 448 5.85 3.41 -2.87
CA PHE A 448 5.52 4.11 -1.63
C PHE A 448 6.68 4.03 -0.63
N LEU A 449 7.21 2.83 -0.40
CA LEU A 449 8.32 2.62 0.53
C LEU A 449 9.57 3.40 0.09
N TRP A 450 9.87 3.36 -1.20
CA TRP A 450 11.02 4.09 -1.75
C TRP A 450 10.88 5.60 -1.47
N ASP A 451 9.75 6.18 -1.88
CA ASP A 451 9.53 7.62 -1.74
C ASP A 451 9.42 8.05 -0.27
N ALA A 452 8.81 7.22 0.58
CA ALA A 452 8.57 7.58 1.98
C ALA A 452 9.80 7.38 2.87
N TYR A 453 10.55 6.28 2.70
CA TYR A 453 11.53 5.85 3.71
C TYR A 453 12.95 5.66 3.19
N PHE A 454 13.16 5.47 1.89
CA PHE A 454 14.44 4.97 1.38
C PHE A 454 15.12 5.86 0.35
N SER A 455 14.47 6.87 -0.21
CA SER A 455 14.99 7.63 -1.36
C SER A 455 16.17 8.56 -1.02
N SER A 456 16.47 8.77 0.26
CA SER A 456 17.61 9.61 0.68
C SER A 456 18.10 9.19 2.06
N VAL A 457 19.34 9.58 2.40
CA VAL A 457 19.91 9.37 3.74
C VAL A 457 19.03 10.07 4.78
N ASP A 458 18.53 11.26 4.46
CA ASP A 458 17.62 12.03 5.32
C ASP A 458 16.41 11.21 5.72
N LYS A 459 15.77 10.52 4.76
CA LYS A 459 14.60 9.68 5.03
C LYS A 459 14.95 8.44 5.85
N ILE A 460 16.09 7.80 5.58
CA ILE A 460 16.55 6.63 6.34
C ILE A 460 16.80 7.03 7.80
N VAL A 461 17.47 8.16 8.03
CA VAL A 461 17.75 8.67 9.38
C VAL A 461 16.45 9.05 10.11
N HIS A 462 15.57 9.81 9.44
CA HIS A 462 14.28 10.21 10.03
C HIS A 462 13.43 8.99 10.41
N THR A 463 13.39 7.98 9.54
CA THR A 463 12.64 6.74 9.82
C THR A 463 13.21 6.03 11.05
N THR A 464 14.55 5.97 11.17
CA THR A 464 15.23 5.39 12.34
C THR A 464 14.82 6.14 13.61
N LEU A 465 14.86 7.47 13.59
CA LEU A 465 14.51 8.30 14.75
C LEU A 465 13.02 8.16 15.11
N GLU A 466 12.13 8.09 14.12
CA GLU A 466 10.68 7.90 14.36
C GLU A 466 10.38 6.55 15.01
N ILE A 467 11.08 5.47 14.58
CA ILE A 467 10.94 4.14 15.21
C ILE A 467 11.33 4.21 16.69
N ILE A 468 12.48 4.83 17.00
CA ILE A 468 12.96 4.96 18.39
C ILE A 468 11.98 5.81 19.20
N LYS A 469 11.50 6.93 18.64
CA LYS A 469 10.53 7.80 19.29
C LYS A 469 9.23 7.08 19.62
N ASP A 470 8.72 6.25 18.71
CA ASP A 470 7.47 5.51 18.92
C ASP A 470 7.56 4.53 20.11
N ARG A 471 8.76 4.05 20.43
CA ARG A 471 9.00 3.17 21.57
C ARG A 471 8.90 3.91 22.92
N LEU A 472 9.07 5.25 22.91
CA LEU A 472 9.07 6.06 24.15
C LEU A 472 7.67 6.33 24.68
N LEU A 473 6.65 6.28 23.82
CA LEU A 473 5.27 6.60 24.18
C LEU A 473 4.33 5.46 23.73
N PRO A 474 4.39 4.30 24.41
CA PRO A 474 3.63 3.12 23.96
C PRO A 474 2.12 3.36 23.85
N HIS A 475 1.55 4.19 24.74
CA HIS A 475 0.11 4.50 24.72
C HIS A 475 -0.30 5.46 23.59
N ARG A 476 0.67 6.14 22.98
CA ARG A 476 0.48 7.01 21.80
C ARG A 476 1.16 6.41 20.57
N SER A 477 1.73 5.24 20.72
CA SER A 477 2.53 4.62 19.65
C SER A 477 1.66 4.23 18.47
N ARG A 478 2.21 4.45 17.30
CA ARG A 478 1.69 3.94 16.03
C ARG A 478 2.16 2.51 15.77
N ALA A 479 2.88 1.92 16.71
CA ALA A 479 3.50 0.59 16.59
C ALA A 479 2.49 -0.54 16.37
N ARG A 480 1.20 -0.30 16.65
CA ARG A 480 0.13 -1.27 16.36
C ARG A 480 -0.17 -1.40 14.85
N PHE A 481 0.40 -0.50 14.04
CA PHE A 481 0.15 -0.47 12.60
C PHE A 481 1.47 -0.52 11.86
N PHE A 482 1.56 -1.40 10.89
CA PHE A 482 2.66 -1.32 9.95
C PHE A 482 2.53 -0.02 9.14
N TRP A 483 3.65 0.66 8.96
CA TRP A 483 3.70 1.98 8.31
C TRP A 483 3.42 1.92 6.82
N ASN A 484 3.44 0.74 6.23
CA ASN A 484 3.05 0.51 4.85
C ASN A 484 1.69 -0.17 4.68
N ALA A 485 0.94 -0.38 5.73
CA ALA A 485 -0.52 -0.47 5.62
C ALA A 485 -0.98 0.92 5.18
N LEU A 486 -1.87 1.00 4.18
CA LEU A 486 -2.15 2.28 3.52
C LEU A 486 -2.44 3.45 4.47
N PRO A 487 -3.21 3.31 5.53
CA PRO A 487 -3.32 4.42 6.49
C PRO A 487 -2.06 4.62 7.34
N GLY A 488 -1.42 3.54 7.80
CA GLY A 488 -0.30 3.62 8.74
C GLY A 488 0.94 4.29 8.17
N GLY A 489 1.28 3.94 6.94
CA GLY A 489 2.46 4.47 6.28
C GLY A 489 2.43 5.98 6.11
N LEU A 490 1.25 6.51 5.80
CA LEU A 490 1.12 7.96 5.57
C LEU A 490 1.13 8.78 6.86
N LEU A 491 0.83 8.16 8.00
CA LEU A 491 0.93 8.82 9.31
C LEU A 491 2.36 8.88 9.85
N ALA A 492 3.26 8.03 9.36
CA ALA A 492 4.61 7.93 9.89
C ALA A 492 5.46 9.17 9.59
N LEU A 493 5.20 9.84 8.49
CA LEU A 493 6.01 10.98 8.04
C LEU A 493 5.24 12.30 8.21
N PRO A 494 5.88 13.33 8.77
CA PRO A 494 5.25 14.66 8.90
C PRO A 494 4.86 15.31 7.57
N ASP A 495 5.57 14.96 6.51
CA ASP A 495 5.34 15.51 5.16
C ASP A 495 3.99 15.08 4.56
N PHE A 496 3.39 13.99 5.06
CA PHE A 496 2.10 13.51 4.56
C PHE A 496 0.96 14.07 5.39
N SER A 497 0.70 13.49 6.54
CA SER A 497 -0.35 13.98 7.43
C SER A 497 -0.04 13.65 8.88
N THR A 498 -0.31 14.61 9.75
CA THR A 498 -0.23 14.42 11.21
C THR A 498 -1.59 14.08 11.82
N ARG A 499 -2.65 14.09 11.02
CA ARG A 499 -4.02 13.84 11.48
C ARG A 499 -4.54 12.50 10.98
N GLY A 500 -4.98 11.66 11.89
CA GLY A 500 -5.57 10.36 11.55
C GLY A 500 -6.83 10.49 10.69
N GLY A 501 -7.59 11.57 10.85
CA GLY A 501 -8.79 11.84 10.06
C GLY A 501 -8.55 12.12 8.57
N ASP A 502 -7.28 12.30 8.18
CA ASP A 502 -6.96 12.45 6.75
C ASP A 502 -7.13 11.13 5.96
N PHE A 503 -7.36 10.01 6.68
CA PHE A 503 -7.51 8.70 6.09
C PHE A 503 -8.90 8.12 6.36
N PRO A 504 -9.66 7.75 5.31
CA PRO A 504 -10.99 7.17 5.51
C PRO A 504 -10.98 5.80 6.21
N PHE A 505 -9.82 5.15 6.32
CA PHE A 505 -9.70 3.82 6.91
C PHE A 505 -9.45 3.81 8.42
N TYR A 506 -9.14 4.98 9.01
CA TYR A 506 -8.79 5.06 10.43
C TYR A 506 -9.95 5.29 11.38
N TYR A 507 -11.08 5.72 10.86
CA TYR A 507 -12.19 6.15 11.73
C TYR A 507 -12.61 5.08 12.73
N LEU A 508 -12.78 3.84 12.27
CA LEU A 508 -13.22 2.74 13.13
C LEU A 508 -12.18 2.41 14.22
N ARG A 509 -10.90 2.42 13.87
CA ARG A 509 -9.84 2.08 14.83
C ARG A 509 -9.63 3.15 15.88
N GLN A 510 -9.84 4.40 15.52
CA GLN A 510 -9.66 5.52 16.44
C GLN A 510 -10.92 5.83 17.25
N GLY A 511 -12.02 5.12 16.98
CA GLY A 511 -13.31 5.43 17.58
C GLY A 511 -13.81 6.81 17.18
N SER A 512 -13.39 7.29 16.01
CA SER A 512 -13.76 8.62 15.49
C SER A 512 -14.70 8.48 14.29
N SER A 513 -15.15 9.60 13.79
CA SER A 513 -15.99 9.66 12.60
C SER A 513 -15.53 10.80 11.68
N PRO A 514 -15.91 10.77 10.39
CA PRO A 514 -15.59 11.87 9.49
C PRO A 514 -16.19 13.18 10.00
N SER A 515 -15.65 14.29 9.53
CA SER A 515 -16.18 15.62 9.86
C SER A 515 -17.67 15.70 9.57
N ASP A 516 -18.40 16.47 10.39
CA ASP A 516 -19.85 16.58 10.32
C ASP A 516 -20.35 17.40 9.13
N LYS A 517 -19.42 17.94 8.34
CA LYS A 517 -19.73 18.78 7.20
C LYS A 517 -18.87 18.41 5.98
N PHE A 518 -19.33 18.83 4.80
CA PHE A 518 -18.63 18.61 3.53
C PHE A 518 -18.31 19.93 2.83
N THR A 519 -17.36 19.87 1.91
CA THR A 519 -17.06 20.94 0.95
C THR A 519 -17.62 20.55 -0.41
N ALA A 520 -18.42 21.43 -1.01
CA ALA A 520 -18.90 21.24 -2.38
C ALA A 520 -17.87 21.83 -3.35
N LEU A 521 -17.48 21.04 -4.36
CA LEU A 521 -16.58 21.46 -5.43
C LEU A 521 -17.34 21.39 -6.75
N ILE A 522 -17.72 22.55 -7.27
CA ILE A 522 -18.53 22.67 -8.51
C ILE A 522 -17.62 23.08 -9.65
N ARG A 523 -17.52 22.25 -10.69
CA ARG A 523 -16.76 22.57 -11.88
C ARG A 523 -17.63 23.35 -12.86
N ALA A 524 -17.25 24.59 -13.15
CA ALA A 524 -17.93 25.49 -14.07
C ALA A 524 -17.10 25.67 -15.33
N VAL A 525 -17.67 25.31 -16.49
CA VAL A 525 -16.98 25.39 -17.79
C VAL A 525 -17.67 26.36 -18.76
N SER A 526 -18.90 26.81 -18.42
CA SER A 526 -19.66 27.73 -19.25
C SER A 526 -19.76 29.10 -18.62
N PRO A 527 -19.75 30.18 -19.41
CA PRO A 527 -19.89 31.53 -18.84
C PRO A 527 -21.29 31.73 -18.26
N VAL A 528 -21.39 32.44 -17.14
CA VAL A 528 -22.65 32.76 -16.49
C VAL A 528 -23.25 34.00 -17.19
N LEU A 529 -24.28 33.77 -18.01
CA LEU A 529 -24.92 34.79 -18.83
C LEU A 529 -26.23 35.30 -18.26
N SER A 530 -26.90 34.49 -17.42
CA SER A 530 -28.20 34.86 -16.84
C SER A 530 -28.34 34.29 -15.43
N LEU A 531 -29.26 34.86 -14.66
CA LEU A 531 -29.58 34.42 -13.28
C LEU A 531 -30.36 33.09 -13.23
N SER A 532 -30.85 32.61 -14.35
CA SER A 532 -31.58 31.34 -14.43
C SER A 532 -30.69 30.13 -14.72
N GLN A 533 -29.36 30.31 -14.83
CA GLN A 533 -28.45 29.23 -15.19
C GLN A 533 -28.46 28.12 -14.14
N PRO A 534 -28.27 26.85 -14.60
CA PRO A 534 -28.27 25.68 -13.70
C PRO A 534 -27.30 25.77 -12.55
N VAL A 535 -26.07 26.30 -12.81
CA VAL A 535 -25.03 26.40 -11.79
C VAL A 535 -25.46 27.27 -10.59
N LEU A 536 -26.20 28.35 -10.83
CA LEU A 536 -26.67 29.24 -9.74
C LEU A 536 -27.72 28.56 -8.88
N ARG A 537 -28.64 27.81 -9.53
CA ARG A 537 -29.65 27.01 -8.80
C ARG A 537 -29.00 25.88 -8.00
N LEU A 538 -27.99 25.24 -8.57
CA LEU A 538 -27.22 24.19 -7.90
C LEU A 538 -26.53 24.75 -6.65
N ILE A 539 -25.88 25.92 -6.76
CA ILE A 539 -25.25 26.60 -5.63
C ILE A 539 -26.24 26.87 -4.51
N GLN A 540 -27.46 27.37 -4.86
CA GLN A 540 -28.50 27.60 -3.88
C GLN A 540 -28.95 26.33 -3.18
N ALA A 541 -29.20 25.26 -3.95
CA ALA A 541 -29.61 23.96 -3.39
C ALA A 541 -28.60 23.38 -2.44
N VAL A 542 -27.29 23.45 -2.81
CA VAL A 542 -26.20 22.94 -2.00
C VAL A 542 -25.99 23.80 -0.74
N SER A 543 -26.11 25.14 -0.88
CA SER A 543 -25.93 26.05 0.26
C SER A 543 -27.03 25.88 1.30
N GLY A 544 -28.19 25.33 0.92
CA GLY A 544 -29.29 25.00 1.82
C GLY A 544 -29.08 23.80 2.69
N SER A 545 -28.06 23.01 2.40
CA SER A 545 -27.73 21.81 3.18
C SER A 545 -27.19 22.17 4.56
N GLN A 546 -27.73 21.57 5.61
CA GLN A 546 -27.25 21.74 6.98
C GLN A 546 -25.80 21.19 7.16
N TYR A 547 -25.36 20.34 6.26
CA TYR A 547 -24.05 19.70 6.30
C TYR A 547 -22.99 20.41 5.43
N CYS A 548 -23.38 21.42 4.66
CA CYS A 548 -22.43 22.15 3.81
C CYS A 548 -21.59 23.11 4.66
N ALA A 549 -20.25 23.01 4.54
CA ALA A 549 -19.32 23.92 5.22
C ALA A 549 -18.96 25.10 4.30
N GLN A 550 -18.77 24.84 3.00
CA GLN A 550 -18.37 25.86 2.02
C GLN A 550 -18.61 25.33 0.61
N ILE A 551 -18.65 26.25 -0.34
CA ILE A 551 -18.78 25.95 -1.76
C ILE A 551 -17.56 26.52 -2.49
N LEU A 552 -16.85 25.66 -3.22
CA LEU A 552 -15.74 26.03 -4.09
C LEU A 552 -16.18 25.89 -5.53
N VAL A 553 -16.11 26.96 -6.31
CA VAL A 553 -16.41 26.92 -7.73
C VAL A 553 -15.06 26.87 -8.49
N LEU A 554 -14.78 25.73 -9.11
CA LEU A 554 -13.60 25.55 -9.95
C LEU A 554 -13.91 26.11 -11.32
N TRP A 555 -13.41 27.31 -11.58
CA TRP A 555 -13.68 28.05 -12.81
C TRP A 555 -12.74 27.57 -13.91
N SER A 556 -13.30 26.87 -14.90
CA SER A 556 -12.57 26.29 -16.04
C SER A 556 -13.13 26.82 -17.36
N CYS A 557 -13.46 28.12 -17.39
CA CYS A 557 -13.99 28.80 -18.57
C CYS A 557 -12.98 29.87 -19.02
N GLU A 558 -12.86 30.05 -20.32
CA GLU A 558 -11.98 31.08 -20.92
C GLU A 558 -12.41 32.52 -20.54
N LYS A 559 -13.72 32.73 -20.39
CA LYS A 559 -14.25 34.02 -19.93
C LYS A 559 -14.06 34.14 -18.42
N PRO A 560 -13.75 35.35 -17.92
CA PRO A 560 -13.56 35.52 -16.48
C PRO A 560 -14.83 35.22 -15.69
N PRO A 561 -14.71 34.82 -14.42
CA PRO A 561 -15.89 34.57 -13.58
C PRO A 561 -16.69 35.84 -13.36
N PRO A 562 -18.01 35.74 -13.18
CA PRO A 562 -18.87 36.93 -12.95
C PRO A 562 -18.49 37.62 -11.64
N PRO A 563 -18.70 38.95 -11.55
CA PRO A 563 -18.45 39.68 -10.30
C PRO A 563 -19.38 39.22 -9.19
N ARG A 564 -18.92 39.40 -7.95
CA ARG A 564 -19.65 38.92 -6.74
C ARG A 564 -21.15 39.15 -6.70
N UNK A 565 -21.55 39.95 -7.25
CA UNK A 565 -22.91 40.34 -7.30
C UNK A 565 -23.77 39.48 -8.06
N LYS A 566 -23.15 38.93 -8.94
CA LYS A 566 -23.95 38.03 -9.78
C LYS A 566 -24.07 36.63 -9.18
N TRP A 567 -23.28 36.29 -8.18
CA TRP A 567 -23.40 35.01 -7.47
C TRP A 567 -24.60 35.07 -6.50
N PRO A 568 -25.31 33.96 -6.27
CA PRO A 568 -26.40 33.94 -5.31
C PRO A 568 -25.88 34.16 -3.89
N GLN A 569 -26.73 34.76 -3.07
CA GLN A 569 -26.46 34.83 -1.63
C GLN A 569 -26.55 33.42 -1.06
N THR A 570 -25.51 33.02 -0.36
CA THR A 570 -25.37 31.68 0.19
C THR A 570 -25.19 31.74 1.72
N ALA A 571 -25.74 30.76 2.42
CA ALA A 571 -25.62 30.65 3.88
C ALA A 571 -24.20 30.25 4.29
N VAL A 572 -23.36 29.76 3.34
CA VAL A 572 -21.99 29.28 3.57
C VAL A 572 -21.03 30.05 2.66
N PRO A 573 -19.75 30.11 3.02
CA PRO A 573 -18.74 30.78 2.15
C PRO A 573 -18.71 30.19 0.75
N LEU A 574 -18.66 31.08 -0.26
CA LEU A 574 -18.50 30.71 -1.66
C LEU A 574 -17.21 31.32 -2.18
N THR A 575 -16.32 30.49 -2.69
CA THR A 575 -15.02 30.88 -3.21
C THR A 575 -14.83 30.38 -4.66
N VAL A 576 -14.37 31.24 -5.53
CA VAL A 576 -14.05 30.87 -6.92
C VAL A 576 -12.56 30.60 -7.02
N ILE A 577 -12.22 29.41 -7.54
CA ILE A 577 -10.82 28.97 -7.77
C ILE A 577 -10.61 28.88 -9.30
N HIS A 578 -9.53 29.46 -9.79
CA HIS A 578 -9.19 29.37 -11.20
C HIS A 578 -8.46 28.05 -11.50
N GLY A 579 -9.05 27.24 -12.38
CA GLY A 579 -8.47 25.99 -12.87
C GLY A 579 -7.47 26.24 -14.00
N ARG A 580 -6.68 25.23 -14.30
CA ARG A 580 -5.71 25.22 -15.42
C ARG A 580 -6.34 24.73 -16.73
N MET A 581 -7.67 24.67 -16.79
CA MET A 581 -8.45 24.19 -17.94
C MET A 581 -8.29 22.70 -18.22
N LYS A 582 -7.81 21.94 -17.23
CA LYS A 582 -7.61 20.48 -17.32
C LYS A 582 -8.73 19.73 -16.57
N LEU A 583 -9.08 18.52 -17.03
CA LEU A 583 -10.08 17.70 -16.34
C LEU A 583 -9.56 17.22 -14.97
N SER A 584 -8.26 16.95 -14.89
CA SER A 584 -7.60 16.51 -13.65
C SER A 584 -7.62 17.56 -12.54
N ASP A 585 -7.83 18.84 -12.87
CA ASP A 585 -7.92 19.94 -11.87
C ASP A 585 -9.02 19.69 -10.84
N ARG A 586 -10.09 18.96 -11.21
CA ARG A 586 -11.19 18.57 -10.31
C ARG A 586 -10.67 17.84 -9.08
N PHE A 587 -9.60 17.06 -9.23
CA PHE A 587 -9.05 16.21 -8.17
C PHE A 587 -7.74 16.73 -7.60
N PHE A 588 -7.44 18.01 -7.80
CA PHE A 588 -6.28 18.64 -7.17
C PHE A 588 -6.56 18.83 -5.67
N PRO A 589 -5.58 18.56 -4.78
CA PRO A 589 -5.79 18.71 -3.33
C PRO A 589 -5.71 20.19 -2.91
N TYR A 590 -6.76 20.93 -3.20
CA TYR A 590 -6.83 22.36 -2.85
C TYR A 590 -6.77 22.54 -1.34
N ALA A 591 -5.90 23.43 -0.87
CA ALA A 591 -5.75 23.75 0.56
C ALA A 591 -7.03 24.32 1.18
N ALA A 592 -7.91 24.89 0.36
CA ALA A 592 -9.23 25.39 0.80
C ALA A 592 -10.17 24.28 1.27
N ILE A 593 -9.96 23.02 0.86
CA ILE A 593 -10.80 21.89 1.26
C ILE A 593 -10.34 21.43 2.66
N GLN A 594 -11.08 21.83 3.68
CA GLN A 594 -10.77 21.50 5.09
C GLN A 594 -11.60 20.33 5.63
N THR A 595 -12.70 19.99 4.99
CA THR A 595 -13.57 18.89 5.40
C THR A 595 -13.09 17.56 4.83
N ASP A 596 -13.40 16.47 5.53
CA ASP A 596 -13.06 15.12 5.05
C ASP A 596 -13.85 14.76 3.78
N ALA A 597 -15.13 15.15 3.74
CA ALA A 597 -16.01 14.90 2.60
C ALA A 597 -15.88 15.99 1.54
N VAL A 598 -15.83 15.56 0.28
CA VAL A 598 -15.96 16.43 -0.90
C VAL A 598 -17.17 15.99 -1.69
N LEU A 599 -18.07 16.94 -1.99
CA LEU A 599 -19.14 16.72 -2.95
C LEU A 599 -18.71 17.30 -4.30
N SER A 600 -18.37 16.42 -5.22
CA SER A 600 -17.97 16.80 -6.58
C SER A 600 -19.21 16.96 -7.45
N LEU A 601 -19.30 18.09 -8.15
CA LEU A 601 -20.47 18.44 -8.97
C LEU A 601 -20.03 19.07 -10.29
N ASP A 602 -20.77 18.76 -11.35
CA ASP A 602 -20.72 19.51 -12.61
C ASP A 602 -21.78 20.62 -12.60
N GLU A 603 -21.56 21.69 -13.34
CA GLU A 603 -22.45 22.87 -13.40
C GLU A 603 -23.90 22.54 -13.81
N HIS A 604 -24.09 21.44 -14.54
CA HIS A 604 -25.41 21.00 -15.02
C HIS A 604 -26.12 20.02 -14.10
N SER A 605 -25.45 19.62 -13.00
CA SER A 605 -26.07 18.70 -12.03
C SER A 605 -27.29 19.32 -11.39
N SER A 606 -28.34 18.54 -11.25
CA SER A 606 -29.61 19.01 -10.68
C SER A 606 -29.93 18.17 -9.43
N LEU A 607 -29.71 18.76 -8.27
CA LEU A 607 -29.93 18.11 -6.97
C LEU A 607 -30.74 19.03 -6.07
N SER A 608 -31.67 18.47 -5.32
CA SER A 608 -32.34 19.17 -4.22
C SER A 608 -31.48 19.08 -2.95
N THR A 609 -31.72 19.99 -2.02
CA THR A 609 -31.06 20.01 -0.70
C THR A 609 -31.28 18.69 0.03
N SER A 610 -32.47 18.10 0.01
CA SER A 610 -32.75 16.82 0.69
C SER A 610 -32.01 15.65 0.07
N GLU A 611 -31.79 15.66 -1.25
CA GLU A 611 -30.98 14.65 -1.92
C GLU A 611 -29.48 14.74 -1.49
N VAL A 612 -28.99 15.98 -1.44
CA VAL A 612 -27.60 16.25 -0.98
C VAL A 612 -27.44 15.77 0.47
N ASP A 613 -28.36 16.13 1.36
CA ASP A 613 -28.30 15.74 2.78
C ASP A 613 -28.35 14.23 2.95
N PHE A 614 -29.23 13.53 2.23
CA PHE A 614 -29.31 12.07 2.32
C PHE A 614 -28.04 11.41 1.81
N ALA A 615 -27.51 11.85 0.68
CA ALA A 615 -26.27 11.29 0.11
C ALA A 615 -25.08 11.50 1.06
N PHE A 616 -25.02 12.65 1.75
CA PHE A 616 -23.98 12.92 2.73
C PHE A 616 -24.05 11.95 3.94
N VAL A 617 -25.27 11.74 4.46
CA VAL A 617 -25.48 10.79 5.58
C VAL A 617 -25.07 9.37 5.17
N VAL A 618 -25.39 8.97 3.93
CA VAL A 618 -24.96 7.67 3.40
C VAL A 618 -23.42 7.62 3.35
N TRP A 619 -22.78 8.66 2.78
CA TRP A 619 -21.32 8.69 2.66
C TRP A 619 -20.65 8.62 4.04
N ARG A 620 -21.18 9.28 5.06
CA ARG A 620 -20.61 9.24 6.42
C ARG A 620 -20.55 7.82 6.99
N SER A 621 -21.45 6.94 6.52
CA SER A 621 -21.43 5.52 6.92
C SER A 621 -20.45 4.69 6.10
N PHE A 622 -19.95 5.21 4.97
CA PHE A 622 -19.05 4.53 4.06
C PHE A 622 -17.98 5.50 3.55
N PRO A 623 -17.19 6.11 4.44
CA PRO A 623 -16.32 7.22 4.06
C PRO A 623 -15.18 6.82 3.12
N GLU A 624 -14.85 5.54 3.03
CA GLU A 624 -13.82 5.02 2.15
C GLU A 624 -14.27 4.84 0.69
N ARG A 625 -15.59 4.97 0.42
CA ARG A 625 -16.19 4.66 -0.90
C ARG A 625 -16.69 5.91 -1.59
N ILE A 626 -16.89 5.81 -2.91
CA ILE A 626 -17.58 6.84 -3.69
C ILE A 626 -19.09 6.58 -3.54
N VAL A 627 -19.82 7.62 -3.18
CA VAL A 627 -21.27 7.58 -3.00
C VAL A 627 -21.88 8.66 -3.90
N GLY A 628 -22.73 8.27 -4.86
CA GLY A 628 -23.28 9.28 -5.77
C GLY A 628 -24.50 8.83 -6.54
N PHE A 629 -24.91 9.67 -7.49
CA PHE A 629 -26.18 9.55 -8.18
C PHE A 629 -26.07 8.93 -9.57
N PRO A 630 -25.24 9.45 -10.50
CA PRO A 630 -25.14 8.84 -11.83
C PRO A 630 -24.23 7.62 -11.77
N VAL A 631 -24.68 6.52 -12.36
CA VAL A 631 -23.89 5.27 -12.37
C VAL A 631 -23.69 4.75 -13.78
N ARG A 632 -22.64 3.98 -13.96
CA ARG A 632 -22.29 3.26 -15.19
C ARG A 632 -21.74 1.88 -14.82
N SER A 633 -21.69 0.99 -15.81
CA SER A 633 -21.14 -0.34 -15.62
C SER A 633 -20.07 -0.68 -16.64
N HIS A 634 -19.25 -1.66 -16.29
CA HIS A 634 -18.27 -2.26 -17.21
C HIS A 634 -18.66 -3.72 -17.45
N PHE A 635 -18.26 -4.25 -18.59
CA PHE A 635 -18.47 -5.66 -18.95
C PHE A 635 -17.35 -6.14 -19.86
N TRP A 636 -17.14 -7.44 -19.90
CA TRP A 636 -16.18 -8.04 -20.82
C TRP A 636 -16.86 -8.41 -22.12
N ASP A 637 -16.40 -7.85 -23.23
CA ASP A 637 -16.88 -8.18 -24.56
C ASP A 637 -16.01 -9.32 -25.14
N ALA A 638 -16.54 -10.53 -25.12
CA ALA A 638 -15.83 -11.71 -25.61
C ALA A 638 -15.61 -11.69 -27.12
N GLY A 639 -16.49 -11.00 -27.87
CA GLY A 639 -16.37 -10.87 -29.31
C GLY A 639 -15.23 -9.96 -29.74
N GLN A 640 -15.03 -8.86 -29.01
CA GLN A 640 -13.98 -7.89 -29.30
C GLN A 640 -12.74 -8.07 -28.43
N GLN A 641 -12.77 -9.02 -27.48
CA GLN A 641 -11.68 -9.30 -26.54
C GLN A 641 -11.21 -8.02 -25.81
N ARG A 642 -12.16 -7.21 -25.37
CA ARG A 642 -11.88 -5.95 -24.65
C ARG A 642 -12.98 -5.62 -23.65
N TRP A 643 -12.67 -4.72 -22.75
CA TRP A 643 -13.64 -4.22 -21.76
C TRP A 643 -14.58 -3.20 -22.42
N GLY A 644 -15.88 -3.34 -22.17
CA GLY A 644 -16.92 -2.42 -22.61
C GLY A 644 -17.37 -1.50 -21.50
N PHE A 645 -17.80 -0.31 -21.86
CA PHE A 645 -18.40 0.69 -20.99
C PHE A 645 -19.88 0.79 -21.31
N ALA A 646 -20.75 0.59 -20.33
CA ALA A 646 -22.20 0.65 -20.55
C ALA A 646 -22.75 2.01 -20.12
N SER A 647 -23.36 2.74 -21.04
CA SER A 647 -24.03 4.02 -20.79
C SER A 647 -25.45 3.85 -20.30
N GLU A 648 -26.08 2.74 -20.69
CA GLU A 648 -27.46 2.45 -20.29
C GLU A 648 -27.55 2.00 -18.83
N TRP A 649 -28.67 2.34 -18.19
CA TRP A 649 -28.93 1.96 -16.81
C TRP A 649 -29.23 0.47 -16.73
N THR A 650 -28.46 -0.21 -15.88
CA THR A 650 -28.66 -1.62 -15.56
C THR A 650 -28.77 -1.75 -14.03
N ASN A 651 -29.25 -2.89 -13.56
CA ASN A 651 -29.32 -3.15 -12.12
C ASN A 651 -27.95 -3.32 -11.49
N GLU A 652 -26.92 -3.56 -12.30
CA GLU A 652 -25.54 -3.63 -11.85
C GLU A 652 -24.77 -2.40 -12.29
N PHE A 653 -23.86 -1.93 -11.45
CA PHE A 653 -22.98 -0.80 -11.74
C PHE A 653 -21.64 -1.00 -11.04
N SER A 654 -20.63 -0.33 -11.54
CA SER A 654 -19.28 -0.39 -11.00
C SER A 654 -18.59 0.96 -10.97
N ILE A 655 -19.23 1.98 -11.55
CA ILE A 655 -18.71 3.34 -11.69
C ILE A 655 -19.78 4.29 -11.21
N VAL A 656 -19.42 5.25 -10.36
CA VAL A 656 -20.22 6.42 -10.01
C VAL A 656 -19.53 7.63 -10.62
N LEU A 657 -20.27 8.38 -11.45
CA LEU A 657 -19.73 9.56 -12.11
C LEU A 657 -19.52 10.70 -11.10
N THR A 658 -18.36 11.32 -11.14
CA THR A 658 -18.02 12.42 -10.22
C THR A 658 -18.70 13.74 -10.56
N ALA A 659 -19.58 13.72 -11.55
CA ALA A 659 -20.50 14.83 -11.84
C ALA A 659 -21.46 15.11 -10.69
N ALA A 660 -21.76 14.10 -9.83
CA ALA A 660 -22.59 14.25 -8.64
C ALA A 660 -22.26 13.11 -7.66
N ALA A 661 -21.19 13.27 -6.88
CA ALA A 661 -20.71 12.20 -5.99
C ALA A 661 -19.96 12.75 -4.78
N PHE A 662 -20.11 12.06 -3.65
CA PHE A 662 -19.32 12.25 -2.43
C PHE A 662 -18.17 11.25 -2.41
N TYR A 663 -17.01 11.70 -1.95
CA TYR A 663 -15.84 10.87 -1.65
C TYR A 663 -14.93 11.61 -0.66
N HIS A 664 -13.94 10.91 -0.12
CA HIS A 664 -13.02 11.50 0.86
C HIS A 664 -11.98 12.39 0.14
N ARG A 665 -11.68 13.56 0.72
CA ARG A 665 -10.67 14.50 0.18
C ARG A 665 -9.29 13.87 -0.03
N TYR A 666 -8.98 12.82 0.73
CA TYR A 666 -7.69 12.14 0.63
C TYR A 666 -7.47 11.53 -0.77
N TYR A 667 -8.53 11.17 -1.48
CA TYR A 667 -8.42 10.66 -2.84
C TYR A 667 -7.91 11.72 -3.82
N HIS A 668 -8.03 13.02 -3.52
CA HIS A 668 -7.39 14.09 -4.29
C HIS A 668 -5.85 13.96 -4.20
N SER A 669 -5.32 13.71 -3.01
CA SER A 669 -3.86 13.51 -2.81
C SER A 669 -3.40 12.24 -3.51
N LEU A 670 -4.13 11.15 -3.40
CA LEU A 670 -3.78 9.90 -4.09
C LEU A 670 -3.81 10.09 -5.61
N PHE A 671 -4.83 10.75 -6.14
CA PHE A 671 -4.99 11.00 -7.58
C PHE A 671 -3.84 11.86 -8.12
N THR A 672 -3.51 12.92 -7.40
CA THR A 672 -2.53 13.93 -7.85
C THR A 672 -1.09 13.49 -7.62
N ASP A 673 -0.79 12.93 -6.43
CA ASP A 673 0.59 12.71 -5.99
C ASP A 673 1.05 11.26 -6.16
N TYR A 674 0.13 10.28 -6.15
CA TYR A 674 0.49 8.86 -6.13
C TYR A 674 0.16 8.10 -7.42
N LEU A 675 -0.78 8.59 -8.23
CA LEU A 675 -0.97 8.00 -9.56
C LEU A 675 0.18 8.43 -10.49
N PRO A 676 0.64 7.55 -11.39
CA PRO A 676 1.63 7.94 -12.39
C PRO A 676 1.17 9.16 -13.19
N ALA A 677 2.07 10.07 -13.49
CA ALA A 677 1.78 11.29 -14.24
C ALA A 677 1.12 10.98 -15.59
N GLY A 678 1.56 9.90 -16.24
CA GLY A 678 1.01 9.47 -17.53
C GLY A 678 -0.49 9.16 -17.50
N LEU A 679 -1.03 8.73 -16.35
CA LEU A 679 -2.49 8.50 -16.20
C LEU A 679 -3.26 9.82 -16.21
N ARG A 680 -2.77 10.84 -15.52
CA ARG A 680 -3.38 12.17 -15.51
C ARG A 680 -3.29 12.82 -16.88
N ASP A 681 -2.12 12.71 -17.53
CA ASP A 681 -1.90 13.22 -18.89
C ASP A 681 -2.83 12.53 -19.90
N LEU A 682 -3.09 11.25 -19.73
CA LEU A 682 -4.04 10.49 -20.55
C LEU A 682 -5.46 11.07 -20.44
N VAL A 683 -5.93 11.28 -19.21
CA VAL A 683 -7.26 11.85 -18.92
C VAL A 683 -7.37 13.27 -19.50
N ASP A 684 -6.35 14.11 -19.30
CA ASP A 684 -6.33 15.50 -19.77
C ASP A 684 -6.27 15.57 -21.29
N ARG A 685 -5.49 14.70 -21.94
CA ARG A 685 -5.34 14.63 -23.40
C ARG A 685 -6.63 14.15 -24.08
N LEU A 686 -7.28 13.15 -23.51
CA LEU A 686 -8.55 12.62 -24.03
C LEU A 686 -9.74 13.52 -23.70
N ALA A 687 -9.58 14.43 -22.73
CA ALA A 687 -10.63 15.29 -22.18
C ALA A 687 -11.86 14.46 -21.77
N ALA A 688 -11.59 13.27 -21.20
CA ALA A 688 -12.64 12.30 -20.83
C ALA A 688 -12.17 11.38 -19.72
N CYS A 689 -13.09 10.70 -19.09
CA CYS A 689 -12.88 9.56 -18.16
C CYS A 689 -12.11 9.86 -16.87
N GLU A 690 -12.07 11.10 -16.44
CA GLU A 690 -11.52 11.47 -15.11
C GLU A 690 -12.29 10.74 -13.99
N ASP A 691 -13.57 10.57 -14.20
CA ASP A 691 -14.47 9.85 -13.29
C ASP A 691 -14.14 8.35 -13.26
N VAL A 692 -13.86 7.76 -14.43
CA VAL A 692 -13.47 6.32 -14.52
C VAL A 692 -12.15 6.10 -13.79
N LEU A 693 -11.16 6.99 -13.99
CA LEU A 693 -9.87 6.89 -13.30
C LEU A 693 -10.01 7.02 -11.78
N MET A 694 -10.87 7.93 -11.30
CA MET A 694 -11.14 8.06 -9.86
C MET A 694 -11.79 6.77 -9.31
N ASN A 695 -12.73 6.17 -10.03
CA ASN A 695 -13.34 4.89 -9.64
C ASN A 695 -12.30 3.76 -9.64
N PHE A 696 -11.40 3.71 -10.63
CA PHE A 696 -10.28 2.76 -10.68
C PHE A 696 -9.40 2.90 -9.43
N LEU A 697 -9.03 4.12 -9.09
CA LEU A 697 -8.20 4.42 -7.91
C LEU A 697 -8.87 3.93 -6.62
N VAL A 698 -10.12 4.33 -6.39
CA VAL A 698 -10.84 3.97 -5.16
C VAL A 698 -11.08 2.45 -5.09
N ALA A 699 -11.45 1.81 -6.20
CA ALA A 699 -11.63 0.36 -6.25
C ALA A 699 -10.31 -0.40 -6.04
N ALA A 700 -9.21 0.09 -6.59
CA ALA A 700 -7.88 -0.51 -6.39
C ALA A 700 -7.44 -0.43 -4.93
N VAL A 701 -7.74 0.68 -4.25
CA VAL A 701 -7.39 0.92 -2.84
C VAL A 701 -8.31 0.11 -1.90
N THR A 702 -9.63 0.22 -2.11
CA THR A 702 -10.62 -0.35 -1.17
C THR A 702 -11.00 -1.79 -1.45
N LYS A 703 -10.91 -2.22 -2.72
CA LYS A 703 -11.44 -3.50 -3.22
C LYS A 703 -12.98 -3.58 -3.05
N LEU A 704 -13.65 -2.44 -2.97
CA LEU A 704 -15.09 -2.32 -2.74
C LEU A 704 -15.76 -1.56 -3.89
N PRO A 705 -17.00 -1.90 -4.23
CA PRO A 705 -17.76 -1.17 -5.25
C PRO A 705 -18.23 0.19 -4.73
N PRO A 706 -18.53 1.13 -5.61
CA PRO A 706 -19.16 2.39 -5.20
C PRO A 706 -20.61 2.16 -4.76
N ILE A 707 -21.26 3.20 -4.22
CA ILE A 707 -22.63 3.15 -3.70
C ILE A 707 -23.50 4.13 -4.49
N LYS A 708 -24.65 3.64 -4.97
CA LYS A 708 -25.66 4.46 -5.65
C LYS A 708 -26.66 4.99 -4.64
N VAL A 709 -26.99 6.29 -4.76
CA VAL A 709 -28.11 6.94 -4.06
C VAL A 709 -29.17 7.30 -5.10
N THR A 710 -30.43 7.05 -4.77
CA THR A 710 -31.54 7.30 -5.68
C THR A 710 -31.88 8.79 -5.72
N GLN A 711 -32.16 9.28 -6.91
CA GLN A 711 -32.56 10.65 -7.23
C GLN A 711 -33.99 10.65 -7.81
N ARG A 712 -34.76 11.67 -7.47
CA ARG A 712 -36.17 11.80 -7.95
C ARG A 712 -36.27 11.96 -9.47
N LYS A 713 -35.36 12.76 -10.05
CA LYS A 713 -35.24 12.94 -11.49
C LYS A 713 -33.95 12.35 -11.96
N GLN A 714 -34.00 11.49 -12.95
CA GLN A 714 -32.75 10.93 -13.52
C GLN A 714 -31.93 12.06 -14.11
N HIS A 715 -30.64 12.02 -13.78
CA HIS A 715 -29.66 12.95 -14.34
C HIS A 715 -29.48 12.62 -15.82
N LYS A 716 -29.88 13.52 -16.69
CA LYS A 716 -29.58 13.41 -18.12
C LYS A 716 -28.27 14.13 -18.39
N GLU A 717 -27.30 13.43 -18.91
CA GLU A 717 -26.07 14.07 -19.39
C GLU A 717 -26.42 15.03 -20.53
N PRO A 718 -25.65 16.13 -20.70
CA PRO A 718 -25.91 17.07 -21.80
C PRO A 718 -25.88 16.46 -23.21
N GLY A 719 -25.45 15.22 -23.35
CA GLY A 719 -25.41 14.48 -24.61
C GLY A 719 -26.64 13.60 -24.90
N ASP A 720 -27.57 13.49 -23.92
CA ASP A 720 -28.73 12.59 -24.06
C ASP A 720 -29.96 13.32 -24.68
N GLN A 721 -29.84 14.62 -25.03
CA GLN A 721 -30.91 15.32 -25.74
C GLN A 721 -30.81 14.95 -27.22
N GLN A 722 -31.85 14.24 -27.68
CA GLN A 722 -32.06 13.89 -29.08
C GLN A 722 -32.02 15.15 -29.96
N ASP A 723 -31.40 15.02 -31.09
CA ASP A 723 -31.61 15.68 -32.37
C ASP A 723 -30.46 16.49 -32.99
N THR A 724 -29.37 16.84 -32.30
CA THR A 724 -28.22 17.45 -33.00
C THR A 724 -26.84 16.99 -32.52
N ALA A 725 -26.82 16.10 -31.52
CA ALA A 725 -25.60 15.73 -30.83
C ALA A 725 -25.25 14.22 -30.89
N ALA A 726 -25.88 13.47 -31.80
CA ALA A 726 -25.67 12.04 -31.94
C ALA A 726 -24.19 11.70 -32.19
N SER A 727 -23.50 12.53 -32.99
CA SER A 727 -22.06 12.38 -33.27
C SER A 727 -21.18 12.70 -32.08
N ALA A 728 -21.54 13.75 -31.31
CA ALA A 728 -20.78 14.16 -30.13
C ALA A 728 -20.96 13.18 -28.95
N GLY A 729 -22.16 12.61 -28.82
CA GLY A 729 -22.45 11.56 -27.84
C GLY A 729 -21.69 10.27 -28.15
N ALA A 730 -21.69 9.86 -29.41
CA ALA A 730 -20.90 8.72 -29.89
C ALA A 730 -19.39 8.89 -29.69
N UNK A 731 -19.02 9.91 -29.72
CA UNK A 731 -17.71 10.26 -29.55
C UNK A 731 -17.22 10.15 -28.19
N ARG A 732 -17.87 10.71 -27.38
CA ARG A 732 -17.58 10.61 -25.95
C ARG A 732 -17.69 9.17 -25.43
N PHE A 733 -18.66 8.44 -25.89
CA PHE A 733 -18.82 7.03 -25.56
C PHE A 733 -17.63 6.22 -26.02
N SER A 734 -17.22 6.38 -27.27
CA SER A 734 -16.03 5.70 -27.83
C SER A 734 -14.76 6.07 -27.07
N GLN A 735 -14.58 7.35 -26.76
CA GLN A 735 -13.45 7.85 -25.98
C GLN A 735 -13.40 7.22 -24.58
N ARG A 736 -14.53 7.12 -23.89
CA ARG A 736 -14.62 6.49 -22.56
C ARG A 736 -14.31 4.98 -22.63
N GLN A 737 -14.77 4.31 -23.68
CA GLN A 737 -14.49 2.88 -23.88
C GLN A 737 -13.00 2.64 -24.16
N ASP A 738 -12.39 3.46 -25.01
CA ASP A 738 -10.95 3.37 -25.31
C ASP A 738 -10.12 3.70 -24.07
N CYS A 739 -10.53 4.73 -23.33
CA CYS A 739 -9.89 5.10 -22.07
C CYS A 739 -9.94 3.97 -21.04
N LEU A 740 -11.10 3.32 -20.89
CA LEU A 740 -11.27 2.19 -19.96
C LEU A 740 -10.23 1.11 -20.21
N ASN A 741 -9.99 0.75 -21.46
CA ASN A 741 -9.01 -0.27 -21.83
C ASN A 741 -7.57 0.20 -21.60
N GLN A 742 -7.28 1.48 -21.91
CA GLN A 742 -5.97 2.06 -21.61
C GLN A 742 -5.69 2.10 -20.11
N LEU A 743 -6.71 2.38 -19.29
CA LEU A 743 -6.58 2.35 -17.83
C LEU A 743 -6.29 0.92 -17.34
N VAL A 744 -6.95 -0.10 -17.93
CA VAL A 744 -6.66 -1.51 -17.62
C VAL A 744 -5.21 -1.87 -17.98
N ASP A 745 -4.69 -1.37 -19.09
CA ASP A 745 -3.28 -1.55 -19.47
C ASP A 745 -2.33 -0.95 -18.43
N TRP A 746 -2.67 0.24 -17.91
CA TRP A 746 -1.88 0.92 -16.88
C TRP A 746 -1.90 0.18 -15.54
N PHE A 747 -3.08 -0.30 -15.12
CA PHE A 747 -3.25 -1.00 -13.83
C PHE A 747 -2.79 -2.46 -13.89
N GLY A 748 -2.77 -3.07 -15.10
CA GLY A 748 -2.42 -4.47 -15.29
C GLY A 748 -3.57 -5.44 -15.02
N TYR A 749 -4.73 -4.94 -14.59
CA TYR A 749 -5.94 -5.71 -14.32
C TYR A 749 -7.14 -4.76 -14.25
N MET A 750 -8.35 -5.32 -14.22
CA MET A 750 -9.59 -4.56 -14.03
C MET A 750 -9.89 -4.44 -12.53
N PRO A 751 -9.71 -3.27 -11.92
CA PRO A 751 -9.96 -3.10 -10.46
C PRO A 751 -11.42 -2.89 -10.11
N LEU A 752 -12.28 -2.50 -11.06
CA LEU A 752 -13.68 -2.17 -10.78
C LEU A 752 -14.45 -3.39 -10.26
N VAL A 753 -15.27 -3.17 -9.24
CA VAL A 753 -16.12 -4.19 -8.61
C VAL A 753 -17.58 -3.82 -8.89
N SER A 754 -18.35 -4.75 -9.42
CA SER A 754 -19.77 -4.55 -9.69
C SER A 754 -20.61 -4.67 -8.41
N SER A 755 -21.68 -3.91 -8.35
CA SER A 755 -22.61 -3.88 -7.22
C SER A 755 -24.06 -3.69 -7.71
N GLN A 756 -25.00 -4.14 -6.88
CA GLN A 756 -26.42 -3.84 -7.04
C GLN A 756 -26.92 -2.99 -5.85
N LEU A 757 -26.00 -2.55 -4.99
CA LEU A 757 -26.36 -1.85 -3.75
C LEU A 757 -26.80 -0.41 -4.04
N ARG A 758 -28.08 -0.16 -3.81
CA ARG A 758 -28.70 1.16 -3.94
C ARG A 758 -29.34 1.57 -2.62
N LEU A 759 -29.16 2.82 -2.23
CA LEU A 759 -29.77 3.37 -1.02
C LEU A 759 -30.80 4.44 -1.39
N ASP A 760 -31.99 4.25 -0.91
CA ASP A 760 -33.14 5.13 -1.17
C ASP A 760 -33.56 5.84 0.12
N PRO A 761 -33.98 7.13 0.06
CA PRO A 761 -34.62 7.76 1.23
C PRO A 761 -35.88 7.01 1.64
N VAL A 762 -36.19 6.98 2.93
CA VAL A 762 -37.36 6.26 3.47
C VAL A 762 -38.67 6.76 2.81
N LEU A 763 -38.73 8.04 2.54
CA LEU A 763 -39.93 8.67 1.92
C LEU A 763 -39.89 8.67 0.40
N PHE A 764 -38.91 8.06 -0.22
CA PHE A 764 -38.85 7.92 -1.68
C PHE A 764 -39.99 6.98 -2.13
N LYS A 765 -40.54 7.22 -3.30
CA LYS A 765 -41.69 6.46 -3.83
C LYS A 765 -41.40 4.96 -3.92
N ASP A 766 -41.77 4.22 -2.91
CA ASP A 766 -41.74 2.75 -2.95
C ASP A 766 -43.09 2.21 -3.42
N GLN A 767 -43.10 0.98 -3.88
CA GLN A 767 -44.32 0.34 -4.39
C GLN A 767 -45.38 0.18 -3.29
N VAL A 768 -44.99 -0.09 -2.06
CA VAL A 768 -45.87 -0.24 -0.91
C VAL A 768 -46.63 1.07 -0.64
N SER A 769 -45.88 2.19 -0.61
CA SER A 769 -46.51 3.53 -0.43
C SER A 769 -47.45 3.88 -1.55
N ILE A 770 -47.10 3.54 -2.80
CA ILE A 770 -47.94 3.79 -3.98
C ILE A 770 -49.20 2.94 -3.89
N LEU A 771 -49.12 1.67 -3.57
CA LEU A 771 -50.22 0.75 -3.43
C LEU A 771 -51.14 1.14 -2.27
N ARG A 772 -50.58 1.55 -1.13
CA ARG A 772 -51.37 2.06 0.01
C ARG A 772 -52.14 3.28 -0.34
N LYS A 773 -51.55 4.22 -1.08
CA LYS A 773 -52.25 5.41 -1.56
C LYS A 773 -53.37 5.06 -2.55
N LYS A 774 -53.08 4.11 -3.46
CA LYS A 774 -54.07 3.68 -4.47
C LYS A 774 -55.25 2.95 -3.86
N TYR A 775 -55.04 2.15 -2.83
CA TYR A 775 -56.03 1.30 -2.20
C TYR A 775 -56.44 1.78 -0.80
N ARG A 776 -56.20 3.05 -0.51
CA ARG A 776 -56.47 3.64 0.81
C ARG A 776 -57.94 3.47 1.27
N HIS A 777 -58.86 3.46 0.31
CA HIS A 777 -60.30 3.28 0.57
C HIS A 777 -60.66 1.84 0.99
N LEU A 778 -59.80 0.87 0.65
CA LEU A 778 -60.01 -0.54 1.04
C LEU A 778 -59.55 -0.83 2.47
N GLU A 779 -58.70 0.01 3.04
CA GLU A 779 -58.17 -0.15 4.40
C GLU A 779 -59.07 0.49 5.46
N LYS A 780 -60.07 1.27 5.04
CA LYS A 780 -61.05 1.82 5.98
C LYS A 780 -62.11 0.77 6.29
N PRO A 781 -62.40 0.48 7.58
CA PRO A 781 -63.47 -0.44 7.98
C PRO A 781 -64.85 0.03 7.54
#